data_d1e9c0a4673fff4207aad8b319af4a1c
#
_entry.id   d1e9c0a4673fff4207aad8b319af4a1c
#
_cell.length_a   1.000
_cell.length_b   1.000
_cell.length_c   1.000
_cell.angle_alpha   90.00
_cell.angle_beta   90.00
_cell.angle_gamma   90.00
#
_symmetry.space_group_name_H-M   'P 1'
#
loop_
_entity.id
_entity.type
_entity.pdbx_description
1 polymer ?
#
loop_
_entity_poly.entity_id
_entity_poly.type
_entity_poly.pdbx_seq_one_letter_code
_entity_poly.pdbx_strand_id
1 'polypeptide(L)'
;MKENTIKSHILGYPRIGEKRELKFAQESFWRGESSPNELQTTARRLRAEHWKKQKDAGLSFITSNDFSLYDHVLDHSVLFGASPSRFGKLPFGTKNISAEAAYFAMARGNIEQPAMEMTKWLDTNYHYIVPELNEDTKFLINAHDYLVQLDEAQKLDKHVKPVLLGPVSFLYLSKARNVNKLDLLDALSQQYAHLLQELRARKIEWVQIDEPIFALDLDDVWLKAFERAYAWFRASRPKLLLTTYFANVSRYQAFISTLPVDGIHIDLARAPEQLGPWVNAIPSHWVLSAGVIDGRNIWRNDLDKTLALLAPWVQRLGERLWVAPSCSLLHTPVTLAHEVKLDAEIKPWLAFADEKIAELSIIAKALNHGLESVANELALSRAAIASRHQSTLVHSAGVKARVASINTMNEHRDSPFSVRQVAQKARLNLPLLPTTTIGSFPQTRDIRASRAALKKGEISLAEYEVEIRSHITHAIREQESLDLDVLVHGEAERNDMVEFFGEQLSGYVFTENGWVQSYGSRCVKPPVIYGDVYRPKSMTVDLARFAQSLSDRPVKGMLTGPITMLQWSFVRDDQPRSTTAMQLALAIRDEVDDLQKAGIAIIQIDEPALREGLPLQKTVWEHYLAWAVRAFKLSASVAHDSTQIHTHMCYAEFNDILPAIAAMDADVITIETSRSAMELLDAFGEFDYPNEIGPGVYDIHSPRVPSVDAMEHLMYHAIRVVPVERLWINPDCGLKTRGWDETRQALQNMVNVAKTLRKQFSLIH
;
A
#
# COMPACT_ATOMS: atom_id res chain seq x y z
N MET A 1 41.33 -12.18 24.27
CA MET A 1 40.57 -11.02 23.79
C MET A 1 39.14 -11.53 23.53
N LYS A 2 38.10 -10.93 24.09
CA LYS A 2 36.74 -11.25 23.69
C LYS A 2 36.63 -10.86 22.21
N GLU A 3 36.30 -11.82 21.35
CA GLU A 3 36.03 -11.52 19.95
C GLU A 3 34.86 -10.52 19.93
N ASN A 4 35.12 -9.32 19.40
CA ASN A 4 34.09 -8.32 19.16
C ASN A 4 33.13 -8.87 18.08
N THR A 5 32.01 -9.43 18.50
CA THR A 5 31.08 -10.09 17.58
C THR A 5 29.99 -9.13 17.16
N ILE A 6 29.98 -8.72 15.89
CA ILE A 6 28.90 -7.97 15.25
C ILE A 6 27.67 -8.87 15.18
N LYS A 7 26.55 -8.41 15.71
CA LYS A 7 25.30 -9.17 15.79
C LYS A 7 24.41 -8.91 14.59
N SER A 8 23.64 -9.92 14.20
CA SER A 8 22.62 -9.83 13.16
C SER A 8 21.23 -10.16 13.72
N HIS A 9 20.22 -9.48 13.23
CA HIS A 9 18.82 -9.71 13.60
C HIS A 9 17.88 -9.19 12.52
N ILE A 10 16.59 -9.59 12.59
CA ILE A 10 15.54 -8.98 11.79
C ILE A 10 14.59 -8.13 12.66
N LEU A 11 13.76 -7.30 12.03
CA LEU A 11 12.76 -6.46 12.71
C LEU A 11 11.37 -7.10 12.73
N GLY A 12 11.15 -8.10 11.92
CA GLY A 12 9.94 -8.88 11.78
C GLY A 12 9.98 -9.70 10.49
N TYR A 13 9.10 -10.70 10.39
CA TYR A 13 9.06 -11.68 9.30
C TYR A 13 7.66 -11.75 8.66
N PRO A 14 7.50 -12.14 7.37
CA PRO A 14 6.19 -12.31 6.73
C PRO A 14 5.33 -13.36 7.46
N ARG A 15 4.07 -13.00 7.75
CA ARG A 15 3.17 -13.81 8.62
C ARG A 15 2.38 -14.86 7.88
N ILE A 16 2.12 -14.62 6.59
CA ILE A 16 1.11 -15.36 5.81
C ILE A 16 1.46 -16.81 5.50
N GLY A 17 2.74 -17.19 5.67
CA GLY A 17 3.27 -18.49 5.22
C GLY A 17 3.62 -18.50 3.73
N GLU A 18 4.41 -19.50 3.30
CA GLU A 18 4.94 -19.61 1.92
C GLU A 18 3.82 -19.76 0.87
N LYS A 19 2.73 -20.43 1.24
CA LYS A 19 1.55 -20.68 0.40
C LYS A 19 0.28 -20.01 0.94
N ARG A 20 0.43 -18.97 1.76
CA ARG A 20 -0.67 -18.21 2.39
C ARG A 20 -1.49 -19.04 3.39
N GLU A 21 -0.85 -19.93 4.11
CA GLU A 21 -1.50 -20.84 5.06
C GLU A 21 -2.32 -20.08 6.11
N LEU A 22 -1.79 -18.96 6.63
CA LEU A 22 -2.52 -18.14 7.60
C LEU A 22 -3.81 -17.58 7.00
N LYS A 23 -3.77 -17.10 5.74
CA LYS A 23 -4.95 -16.59 5.03
C LYS A 23 -6.06 -17.64 4.99
N PHE A 24 -5.74 -18.85 4.57
CA PHE A 24 -6.74 -19.90 4.40
C PHE A 24 -7.29 -20.37 5.77
N ALA A 25 -6.44 -20.43 6.80
CA ALA A 25 -6.87 -20.76 8.16
C ALA A 25 -7.84 -19.70 8.73
N GLN A 26 -7.55 -18.42 8.53
CA GLN A 26 -8.43 -17.32 8.93
C GLN A 26 -9.78 -17.38 8.22
N GLU A 27 -9.76 -17.52 6.89
CA GLU A 27 -10.99 -17.56 6.09
C GLU A 27 -11.87 -18.79 6.41
N SER A 28 -11.25 -19.94 6.67
CA SER A 28 -11.96 -21.13 7.14
C SER A 28 -12.61 -20.90 8.51
N PHE A 29 -11.89 -20.28 9.44
CA PHE A 29 -12.43 -19.90 10.75
C PHE A 29 -13.62 -18.92 10.62
N TRP A 30 -13.50 -17.90 9.78
CA TRP A 30 -14.57 -16.90 9.58
C TRP A 30 -15.84 -17.49 8.93
N ARG A 31 -15.70 -18.57 8.15
CA ARG A 31 -16.84 -19.32 7.59
C ARG A 31 -17.42 -20.33 8.56
N GLY A 32 -16.83 -20.50 9.77
CA GLY A 32 -17.26 -21.50 10.75
C GLY A 32 -16.87 -22.93 10.38
N GLU A 33 -15.95 -23.12 9.43
CA GLU A 33 -15.47 -24.42 8.96
C GLU A 33 -14.33 -24.98 9.83
N SER A 34 -13.69 -24.15 10.63
CA SER A 34 -12.63 -24.53 11.56
C SER A 34 -12.79 -23.88 12.92
N SER A 35 -12.25 -24.57 13.94
CA SER A 35 -12.29 -24.12 15.34
C SER A 35 -11.20 -23.07 15.65
N PRO A 36 -11.32 -22.30 16.75
CA PRO A 36 -10.26 -21.44 17.24
C PRO A 36 -8.93 -22.17 17.45
N ASN A 37 -8.99 -23.43 17.95
CA ASN A 37 -7.80 -24.22 18.20
C ASN A 37 -7.05 -24.62 16.91
N GLU A 38 -7.76 -24.90 15.82
CA GLU A 38 -7.15 -25.19 14.51
C GLU A 38 -6.46 -23.96 13.94
N LEU A 39 -7.08 -22.78 14.05
CA LEU A 39 -6.45 -21.50 13.68
C LEU A 39 -5.17 -21.26 14.49
N GLN A 40 -5.24 -21.40 15.81
CA GLN A 40 -4.08 -21.24 16.69
C GLN A 40 -2.99 -22.28 16.44
N THR A 41 -3.36 -23.50 16.07
CA THR A 41 -2.40 -24.55 15.70
C THR A 41 -1.63 -24.18 14.43
N THR A 42 -2.32 -23.64 13.43
CA THR A 42 -1.67 -23.12 12.20
C THR A 42 -0.74 -21.95 12.53
N ALA A 43 -1.20 -21.00 13.35
CA ALA A 43 -0.40 -19.86 13.77
C ALA A 43 0.89 -20.28 14.52
N ARG A 44 0.79 -21.21 15.48
CA ARG A 44 1.93 -21.77 16.22
C ARG A 44 2.95 -22.43 15.31
N ARG A 45 2.47 -23.23 14.34
CA ARG A 45 3.33 -23.90 13.37
C ARG A 45 4.11 -22.87 12.54
N LEU A 46 3.43 -21.85 12.01
CA LEU A 46 4.07 -20.79 11.23
C LEU A 46 5.11 -20.02 12.06
N ARG A 47 4.79 -19.63 13.28
CA ARG A 47 5.76 -18.97 14.17
C ARG A 47 7.01 -19.83 14.40
N ALA A 48 6.82 -21.11 14.70
CA ALA A 48 7.94 -22.04 14.93
C ALA A 48 8.82 -22.19 13.67
N GLU A 49 8.22 -22.26 12.47
CA GLU A 49 8.93 -22.27 11.19
C GLU A 49 9.73 -20.98 10.98
N HIS A 50 9.14 -19.80 11.25
CA HIS A 50 9.80 -18.51 11.11
C HIS A 50 10.99 -18.36 12.06
N TRP A 51 10.86 -18.78 13.31
CA TRP A 51 11.97 -18.76 14.29
C TRP A 51 13.06 -19.74 13.94
N LYS A 52 12.68 -20.95 13.44
CA LYS A 52 13.64 -21.94 12.98
C LYS A 52 14.50 -21.40 11.82
N LYS A 53 13.88 -20.73 10.82
CA LYS A 53 14.61 -20.12 9.70
C LYS A 53 15.64 -19.09 10.18
N GLN A 54 15.26 -18.23 11.15
CA GLN A 54 16.16 -17.24 11.74
C GLN A 54 17.35 -17.93 12.46
N LYS A 55 17.07 -18.97 13.22
CA LYS A 55 18.09 -19.74 13.95
C LYS A 55 19.01 -20.48 12.99
N ASP A 56 18.46 -21.18 12.01
CA ASP A 56 19.23 -21.96 11.02
C ASP A 56 20.16 -21.06 10.18
N ALA A 57 19.73 -19.82 9.91
CA ALA A 57 20.55 -18.80 9.27
C ALA A 57 21.65 -18.23 10.18
N GLY A 58 21.68 -18.58 11.45
CA GLY A 58 22.71 -18.12 12.41
C GLY A 58 22.52 -16.67 12.86
N LEU A 59 21.30 -16.13 12.84
CA LEU A 59 21.04 -14.81 13.41
C LEU A 59 21.31 -14.78 14.91
N SER A 60 21.82 -13.67 15.40
CA SER A 60 22.18 -13.50 16.82
C SER A 60 20.98 -13.45 17.77
N PHE A 61 19.81 -13.08 17.23
CA PHE A 61 18.54 -13.04 17.96
C PHE A 61 17.43 -13.65 17.13
N ILE A 62 16.54 -14.40 17.76
CA ILE A 62 15.24 -14.72 17.23
C ILE A 62 14.31 -13.54 17.54
N THR A 63 13.73 -12.93 16.51
CA THR A 63 12.70 -11.89 16.65
C THR A 63 11.36 -12.57 16.89
N SER A 64 10.68 -12.22 17.97
CA SER A 64 9.38 -12.75 18.36
C SER A 64 8.34 -11.64 18.59
N ASN A 65 7.06 -12.02 18.71
CA ASN A 65 5.95 -11.09 18.93
C ASN A 65 5.73 -10.08 17.78
N ASP A 66 6.28 -10.39 16.61
CA ASP A 66 6.03 -9.71 15.33
C ASP A 66 4.90 -10.39 14.53
N PHE A 67 4.50 -11.60 14.93
CA PHE A 67 3.41 -12.35 14.32
C PHE A 67 2.06 -11.90 14.85
N SER A 68 1.11 -11.65 13.95
CA SER A 68 -0.23 -11.21 14.24
C SER A 68 -1.25 -12.05 13.47
N LEU A 69 -2.41 -12.34 14.07
CA LEU A 69 -3.50 -12.98 13.34
C LEU A 69 -4.15 -12.02 12.33
N TYR A 70 -4.20 -10.73 12.60
CA TYR A 70 -4.76 -9.75 11.67
C TYR A 70 -3.84 -8.56 11.48
N ASP A 71 -3.53 -7.82 12.55
CA ASP A 71 -2.76 -6.59 12.53
C ASP A 71 -2.07 -6.34 13.88
N HIS A 72 -0.80 -5.90 13.84
CA HIS A 72 0.00 -5.70 15.05
C HIS A 72 -0.48 -4.50 15.90
N VAL A 73 -1.10 -3.48 15.32
CA VAL A 73 -1.66 -2.35 16.09
C VAL A 73 -2.92 -2.81 16.83
N LEU A 74 -3.74 -3.64 16.19
CA LEU A 74 -4.88 -4.29 16.84
C LEU A 74 -4.43 -5.19 18.00
N ASP A 75 -3.33 -5.95 17.81
CA ASP A 75 -2.75 -6.76 18.89
C ASP A 75 -2.36 -5.89 20.09
N HIS A 76 -1.78 -4.71 19.86
CA HIS A 76 -1.43 -3.76 20.93
C HIS A 76 -2.68 -3.14 21.58
N SER A 77 -3.76 -2.92 20.81
CA SER A 77 -5.05 -2.50 21.39
C SER A 77 -5.59 -3.53 22.38
N VAL A 78 -5.48 -4.82 22.06
CA VAL A 78 -5.88 -5.91 22.97
C VAL A 78 -4.90 -6.05 24.14
N LEU A 79 -3.59 -5.99 23.86
CA LEU A 79 -2.52 -6.10 24.86
C LEU A 79 -2.65 -5.03 25.97
N PHE A 80 -2.98 -3.80 25.60
CA PHE A 80 -3.09 -2.69 26.56
C PHE A 80 -4.53 -2.33 26.96
N GLY A 81 -5.51 -3.15 26.57
CA GLY A 81 -6.89 -2.97 26.99
C GLY A 81 -7.63 -1.81 26.31
N ALA A 82 -7.15 -1.34 25.16
CA ALA A 82 -7.75 -0.28 24.37
C ALA A 82 -8.85 -0.77 23.40
N SER A 83 -9.60 -1.81 23.80
CA SER A 83 -10.68 -2.37 22.99
C SER A 83 -11.97 -1.60 23.22
N PRO A 84 -12.67 -1.11 22.17
CA PRO A 84 -13.93 -0.41 22.33
C PRO A 84 -15.01 -1.27 23.03
N SER A 85 -15.74 -0.67 23.96
CA SER A 85 -16.73 -1.39 24.81
C SER A 85 -17.82 -2.10 24.02
N ARG A 86 -18.12 -1.63 22.78
CA ARG A 86 -19.10 -2.27 21.90
C ARG A 86 -18.72 -3.69 21.46
N PHE A 87 -17.46 -4.08 21.54
CA PHE A 87 -16.99 -5.44 21.24
C PHE A 87 -16.85 -6.34 22.48
N GLY A 88 -17.26 -5.86 23.65
CA GLY A 88 -17.17 -6.59 24.92
C GLY A 88 -16.01 -6.12 25.80
N LYS A 89 -15.91 -6.74 26.99
CA LYS A 89 -14.84 -6.43 27.95
C LYS A 89 -13.74 -7.48 27.89
N LEU A 90 -12.49 -7.04 28.01
CA LEU A 90 -11.34 -7.93 28.16
C LEU A 90 -11.30 -8.58 29.56
N PRO A 91 -10.75 -9.80 29.69
CA PRO A 91 -10.32 -10.68 28.61
C PRO A 91 -11.50 -11.19 27.80
N PHE A 92 -11.35 -11.21 26.46
CA PHE A 92 -12.38 -11.74 25.58
C PHE A 92 -12.59 -13.24 25.86
N GLY A 93 -13.82 -13.67 25.77
CA GLY A 93 -14.23 -15.04 25.97
C GLY A 93 -15.40 -15.09 26.94
N THR A 94 -16.60 -15.07 26.41
CA THR A 94 -17.81 -15.44 27.15
C THR A 94 -18.15 -16.89 26.83
N LYS A 95 -19.09 -17.48 27.54
CA LYS A 95 -19.56 -18.83 27.23
C LYS A 95 -20.01 -19.06 25.78
N ASN A 96 -20.23 -17.97 25.01
CA ASN A 96 -20.78 -18.01 23.64
C ASN A 96 -19.87 -17.40 22.54
N ILE A 97 -18.76 -16.70 22.88
CA ILE A 97 -17.91 -16.02 21.90
C ILE A 97 -16.44 -16.25 22.28
N SER A 98 -15.65 -16.83 21.37
CA SER A 98 -14.22 -17.01 21.60
C SER A 98 -13.46 -15.67 21.57
N ALA A 99 -12.27 -15.65 22.15
CA ALA A 99 -11.38 -14.47 22.12
C ALA A 99 -11.03 -14.08 20.67
N GLU A 100 -10.80 -15.06 19.80
CA GLU A 100 -10.53 -14.85 18.38
C GLU A 100 -11.73 -14.23 17.64
N ALA A 101 -12.95 -14.68 17.95
CA ALA A 101 -14.15 -14.12 17.34
C ALA A 101 -14.35 -12.65 17.73
N ALA A 102 -14.10 -12.28 18.98
CA ALA A 102 -14.15 -10.89 19.44
C ALA A 102 -13.02 -10.04 18.80
N TYR A 103 -11.81 -10.59 18.71
CA TYR A 103 -10.66 -9.96 18.04
C TYR A 103 -10.98 -9.65 16.56
N PHE A 104 -11.49 -10.64 15.82
CA PHE A 104 -11.87 -10.43 14.42
C PHE A 104 -13.10 -9.53 14.23
N ALA A 105 -14.01 -9.48 15.21
CA ALA A 105 -15.14 -8.55 15.16
C ALA A 105 -14.68 -7.09 15.18
N MET A 106 -13.61 -6.75 15.90
CA MET A 106 -13.01 -5.41 15.84
C MET A 106 -12.50 -5.06 14.45
N ALA A 107 -11.84 -6.01 13.77
CA ALA A 107 -11.25 -5.77 12.46
C ALA A 107 -12.25 -5.83 11.29
N ARG A 108 -13.31 -6.61 11.39
CA ARG A 108 -14.23 -6.93 10.27
C ARG A 108 -15.68 -6.52 10.52
N GLY A 109 -16.01 -6.14 11.74
CA GLY A 109 -17.39 -5.98 12.16
C GLY A 109 -18.11 -7.33 12.34
N ASN A 110 -19.33 -7.25 12.81
CA ASN A 110 -20.30 -8.34 12.87
C ASN A 110 -21.71 -7.80 12.59
N ILE A 111 -22.75 -8.63 12.73
CA ILE A 111 -24.14 -8.22 12.47
C ILE A 111 -24.58 -7.04 13.36
N GLU A 112 -24.04 -6.96 14.59
CA GLU A 112 -24.45 -5.97 15.59
C GLU A 112 -23.58 -4.71 15.56
N GLN A 113 -22.30 -4.84 15.19
CA GLN A 113 -21.31 -3.76 15.31
C GLN A 113 -20.51 -3.59 14.03
N PRO A 114 -20.31 -2.35 13.54
CA PRO A 114 -19.39 -2.06 12.44
C PRO A 114 -17.95 -2.31 12.87
N ALA A 115 -17.10 -2.62 11.89
CA ALA A 115 -15.66 -2.72 12.10
C ALA A 115 -15.06 -1.40 12.61
N MET A 116 -13.92 -1.50 13.27
CA MET A 116 -13.03 -0.34 13.48
C MET A 116 -12.49 0.15 12.15
N GLU A 117 -12.07 1.42 12.12
CA GLU A 117 -11.46 1.99 10.92
C GLU A 117 -10.15 1.29 10.58
N MET A 118 -9.85 1.22 9.28
CA MET A 118 -8.60 0.69 8.77
C MET A 118 -7.92 1.75 7.90
N THR A 119 -6.62 1.92 8.07
CA THR A 119 -5.83 2.85 7.25
C THR A 119 -4.43 2.28 6.96
N LYS A 120 -3.68 2.95 6.08
CA LYS A 120 -2.34 2.52 5.70
C LYS A 120 -1.33 2.63 6.83
N TRP A 121 -0.45 1.64 6.89
CA TRP A 121 0.75 1.69 7.70
C TRP A 121 1.80 2.57 7.01
N LEU A 122 1.80 3.85 7.36
CA LEU A 122 2.67 4.87 6.78
C LEU A 122 2.56 4.91 5.23
N ASP A 123 3.67 4.84 4.51
CA ASP A 123 3.71 4.83 3.04
C ASP A 123 3.75 3.41 2.43
N THR A 124 3.30 2.39 3.19
CA THR A 124 3.27 0.99 2.73
C THR A 124 1.91 0.59 2.15
N ASN A 125 1.86 -0.56 1.49
CA ASN A 125 0.59 -1.21 1.11
C ASN A 125 -0.04 -2.04 2.24
N TYR A 126 0.62 -2.14 3.39
CA TYR A 126 0.08 -2.77 4.57
C TYR A 126 -0.86 -1.80 5.30
N HIS A 127 -1.98 -2.32 5.82
CA HIS A 127 -2.99 -1.53 6.53
C HIS A 127 -3.12 -2.04 7.95
N TYR A 128 -3.42 -1.14 8.87
CA TYR A 128 -3.65 -1.44 10.28
C TYR A 128 -5.04 -0.98 10.71
N ILE A 129 -5.55 -1.60 11.78
CA ILE A 129 -6.80 -1.22 12.43
C ILE A 129 -6.52 -0.07 13.39
N VAL A 130 -7.21 1.05 13.17
CA VAL A 130 -7.01 2.28 13.93
C VAL A 130 -7.61 2.13 15.34
N PRO A 131 -6.81 2.24 16.42
CA PRO A 131 -7.35 2.18 17.77
C PRO A 131 -8.32 3.33 18.03
N GLU A 132 -9.47 3.04 18.63
CA GLU A 132 -10.49 4.00 18.99
C GLU A 132 -10.40 4.29 20.48
N LEU A 133 -10.04 5.52 20.84
CA LEU A 133 -9.87 5.98 22.22
C LEU A 133 -10.97 6.99 22.56
N ASN A 134 -11.34 7.07 23.84
CA ASN A 134 -12.28 8.04 24.38
C ASN A 134 -11.96 8.36 25.85
N GLU A 135 -12.77 9.21 26.47
CA GLU A 135 -12.66 9.60 27.86
C GLU A 135 -12.77 8.45 28.86
N ASP A 136 -13.46 7.37 28.48
CA ASP A 136 -13.63 6.16 29.31
C ASP A 136 -12.49 5.13 29.10
N THR A 137 -11.57 5.37 28.20
CA THR A 137 -10.47 4.46 27.89
C THR A 137 -9.57 4.28 29.11
N LYS A 138 -9.49 3.03 29.60
CA LYS A 138 -8.62 2.64 30.72
C LYS A 138 -7.68 1.57 30.23
N PHE A 139 -6.40 1.91 30.18
CA PHE A 139 -5.38 0.92 29.83
C PHE A 139 -5.20 -0.08 30.97
N LEU A 140 -5.36 -1.35 30.63
CA LEU A 140 -5.11 -2.48 31.51
C LEU A 140 -4.44 -3.58 30.71
N ILE A 141 -3.22 -3.92 31.11
CA ILE A 141 -2.42 -4.91 30.39
C ILE A 141 -3.09 -6.30 30.41
N ASN A 142 -3.18 -6.90 29.20
CA ASN A 142 -3.60 -8.27 28.96
C ASN A 142 -2.49 -9.02 28.20
N ALA A 143 -1.42 -9.35 28.90
CA ALA A 143 -0.20 -9.86 28.29
C ALA A 143 -0.22 -11.37 27.98
N HIS A 144 -1.32 -12.09 28.22
CA HIS A 144 -1.36 -13.55 28.11
C HIS A 144 -0.84 -14.05 26.73
N ASP A 145 -1.45 -13.61 25.64
CA ASP A 145 -1.09 -14.09 24.30
C ASP A 145 0.31 -13.64 23.86
N TYR A 146 0.71 -12.44 24.28
CA TYR A 146 2.05 -11.93 24.06
C TYR A 146 3.09 -12.80 24.73
N LEU A 147 2.87 -13.16 25.98
CA LEU A 147 3.79 -14.00 26.77
C LEU A 147 3.79 -15.46 26.31
N VAL A 148 2.65 -15.99 25.84
CA VAL A 148 2.59 -17.33 25.23
C VAL A 148 3.49 -17.42 24.00
N GLN A 149 3.44 -16.43 23.10
CA GLN A 149 4.33 -16.39 21.94
C GLN A 149 5.80 -16.29 22.32
N LEU A 150 6.10 -15.49 23.34
CA LEU A 150 7.47 -15.37 23.87
C LEU A 150 7.97 -16.69 24.45
N ASP A 151 7.15 -17.38 25.25
CA ASP A 151 7.49 -18.68 25.85
C ASP A 151 7.69 -19.76 24.78
N GLU A 152 6.92 -19.73 23.69
CA GLU A 152 7.12 -20.60 22.52
C GLU A 152 8.48 -20.35 21.87
N ALA A 153 8.86 -19.09 21.65
CA ALA A 153 10.16 -18.71 21.06
C ALA A 153 11.33 -19.09 21.97
N GLN A 154 11.22 -18.87 23.29
CA GLN A 154 12.27 -19.20 24.28
C GLN A 154 12.52 -20.71 24.39
N LYS A 155 11.56 -21.56 24.03
CA LYS A 155 11.79 -23.02 23.96
C LYS A 155 12.74 -23.40 22.82
N LEU A 156 12.78 -22.58 21.75
CA LEU A 156 13.65 -22.82 20.59
C LEU A 156 15.04 -22.21 20.80
N ASP A 157 15.12 -21.01 21.37
CA ASP A 157 16.38 -20.31 21.65
C ASP A 157 16.23 -19.39 22.87
N LYS A 158 17.34 -19.21 23.61
CA LYS A 158 17.41 -18.29 24.77
C LYS A 158 17.60 -16.83 24.36
N HIS A 159 18.12 -16.58 23.15
CA HIS A 159 18.39 -15.24 22.63
C HIS A 159 17.19 -14.73 21.81
N VAL A 160 16.10 -14.47 22.51
CA VAL A 160 14.86 -13.95 21.93
C VAL A 160 14.79 -12.44 22.12
N LYS A 161 14.40 -11.73 21.08
CA LYS A 161 14.17 -10.28 21.06
C LYS A 161 12.70 -10.02 20.68
N PRO A 162 11.80 -9.83 21.67
CA PRO A 162 10.41 -9.51 21.38
C PRO A 162 10.24 -8.09 20.84
N VAL A 163 9.19 -7.89 20.04
CA VAL A 163 8.82 -6.62 19.40
C VAL A 163 7.61 -6.01 20.09
N LEU A 164 7.66 -4.70 20.30
CA LEU A 164 6.54 -3.87 20.75
C LEU A 164 6.44 -2.64 19.84
N LEU A 165 5.21 -2.29 19.46
CA LEU A 165 4.93 -0.95 18.96
C LEU A 165 5.05 0.03 20.13
N GLY A 166 5.76 1.13 19.94
CA GLY A 166 5.99 2.09 21.01
C GLY A 166 4.74 2.88 21.40
N PRO A 167 4.66 3.33 22.66
CA PRO A 167 3.45 3.98 23.20
C PRO A 167 3.11 5.29 22.48
N VAL A 168 4.11 6.04 22.03
CA VAL A 168 3.87 7.32 21.37
C VAL A 168 3.35 7.10 19.96
N SER A 169 3.94 6.16 19.21
CA SER A 169 3.41 5.76 17.90
C SER A 169 2.01 5.17 18.01
N PHE A 170 1.73 4.33 19.01
CA PHE A 170 0.41 3.78 19.23
C PHE A 170 -0.64 4.88 19.40
N LEU A 171 -0.39 5.89 20.25
CA LEU A 171 -1.31 7.01 20.44
C LEU A 171 -1.41 7.91 19.21
N TYR A 172 -0.29 8.18 18.55
CA TYR A 172 -0.29 8.99 17.32
C TYR A 172 -1.20 8.38 16.25
N LEU A 173 -1.10 7.09 16.05
CA LEU A 173 -1.84 6.30 15.05
C LEU A 173 -3.30 6.01 15.46
N SER A 174 -3.69 6.32 16.70
CA SER A 174 -5.06 6.15 17.20
C SER A 174 -5.95 7.32 16.83
N LYS A 175 -7.28 7.12 16.84
CA LYS A 175 -8.29 8.19 16.85
C LYS A 175 -8.91 8.32 18.24
N ALA A 176 -9.08 9.55 18.70
CA ALA A 176 -9.69 9.82 20.00
C ALA A 176 -10.94 10.69 19.85
N ARG A 177 -11.97 10.41 20.63
CA ARG A 177 -13.21 11.19 20.73
C ARG A 177 -13.35 11.74 22.13
N ASN A 178 -13.66 13.01 22.27
CA ASN A 178 -13.91 13.71 23.55
C ASN A 178 -12.72 13.68 24.53
N VAL A 179 -11.53 13.34 24.10
CA VAL A 179 -10.30 13.32 24.91
C VAL A 179 -9.09 13.68 24.05
N ASN A 180 -8.13 14.40 24.65
CA ASN A 180 -6.83 14.55 24.00
C ASN A 180 -6.03 13.24 24.18
N LYS A 181 -5.50 12.69 23.09
CA LYS A 181 -4.70 11.45 23.12
C LYS A 181 -3.57 11.49 24.14
N LEU A 182 -2.90 12.67 24.27
CA LEU A 182 -1.75 12.83 25.13
C LEU A 182 -2.11 12.88 26.63
N ASP A 183 -3.38 13.08 26.98
CA ASP A 183 -3.84 12.95 28.37
C ASP A 183 -3.87 11.48 28.82
N LEU A 184 -3.92 10.55 27.86
CA LEU A 184 -3.90 9.11 28.08
C LEU A 184 -2.48 8.51 28.14
N LEU A 185 -1.45 9.30 27.82
CA LEU A 185 -0.08 8.82 27.62
C LEU A 185 0.54 8.20 28.87
N ASP A 186 0.40 8.83 30.03
CA ASP A 186 1.02 8.34 31.27
C ASP A 186 0.41 7.01 31.72
N ALA A 187 -0.93 6.88 31.62
CA ALA A 187 -1.65 5.65 31.93
C ALA A 187 -1.19 4.50 31.00
N LEU A 188 -1.04 4.75 29.72
CA LEU A 188 -0.51 3.78 28.75
C LEU A 188 0.94 3.41 29.05
N SER A 189 1.80 4.40 29.26
CA SER A 189 3.24 4.22 29.50
C SER A 189 3.50 3.43 30.77
N GLN A 190 2.65 3.56 31.79
CA GLN A 190 2.69 2.73 32.99
C GLN A 190 2.49 1.25 32.68
N GLN A 191 1.55 0.91 31.79
CA GLN A 191 1.32 -0.48 31.39
C GLN A 191 2.50 -1.06 30.60
N TYR A 192 3.13 -0.25 29.73
CA TYR A 192 4.40 -0.64 29.09
C TYR A 192 5.50 -0.91 30.12
N ALA A 193 5.64 -0.06 31.14
CA ALA A 193 6.64 -0.27 32.20
C ALA A 193 6.39 -1.58 32.95
N HIS A 194 5.14 -1.94 33.25
CA HIS A 194 4.79 -3.23 33.86
C HIS A 194 5.20 -4.40 32.96
N LEU A 195 4.89 -4.35 31.65
CA LEU A 195 5.30 -5.39 30.70
C LEU A 195 6.82 -5.53 30.64
N LEU A 196 7.56 -4.42 30.56
CA LEU A 196 9.01 -4.43 30.51
C LEU A 196 9.61 -5.04 31.78
N GLN A 197 9.03 -4.81 32.97
CA GLN A 197 9.45 -5.47 34.22
C GLN A 197 9.24 -6.99 34.15
N GLU A 198 8.12 -7.45 33.62
CA GLU A 198 7.85 -8.88 33.43
C GLU A 198 8.81 -9.52 32.43
N LEU A 199 9.09 -8.85 31.31
CA LEU A 199 10.06 -9.32 30.33
C LEU A 199 11.48 -9.45 30.95
N ARG A 200 11.87 -8.51 31.81
CA ARG A 200 13.11 -8.61 32.57
C ARG A 200 13.11 -9.80 33.52
N ALA A 201 12.03 -10.03 34.24
CA ALA A 201 11.89 -11.19 35.13
C ALA A 201 12.04 -12.52 34.37
N ARG A 202 11.60 -12.56 33.11
CA ARG A 202 11.77 -13.69 32.17
C ARG A 202 13.16 -13.74 31.52
N LYS A 203 14.11 -12.91 31.97
CA LYS A 203 15.50 -12.84 31.49
C LYS A 203 15.63 -12.45 30.01
N ILE A 204 14.72 -11.70 29.49
CA ILE A 204 14.86 -11.08 28.16
C ILE A 204 15.97 -10.02 28.25
N GLU A 205 16.95 -10.12 27.35
CA GLU A 205 18.07 -9.18 27.31
C GLU A 205 17.70 -7.90 26.56
N TRP A 206 17.07 -8.01 25.40
CA TRP A 206 16.70 -6.91 24.52
C TRP A 206 15.23 -6.95 24.13
N VAL A 207 14.61 -5.77 24.07
CA VAL A 207 13.28 -5.55 23.50
C VAL A 207 13.41 -4.54 22.39
N GLN A 208 12.83 -4.84 21.25
CA GLN A 208 12.65 -3.91 20.15
C GLN A 208 11.39 -3.07 20.40
N ILE A 209 11.52 -1.73 20.40
CA ILE A 209 10.38 -0.82 20.47
C ILE A 209 10.33 -0.01 19.18
N ASP A 210 9.30 -0.25 18.39
CA ASP A 210 9.08 0.41 17.09
C ASP A 210 8.40 1.76 17.29
N GLU A 211 9.09 2.83 16.94
CA GLU A 211 8.54 4.20 16.94
C GLU A 211 8.64 4.80 15.53
N PRO A 212 7.87 4.26 14.58
CA PRO A 212 7.96 4.63 13.17
C PRO A 212 7.53 6.07 12.89
N ILE A 213 6.81 6.73 13.80
CA ILE A 213 6.39 8.13 13.60
C ILE A 213 7.58 9.11 13.58
N PHE A 214 8.79 8.72 14.00
CA PHE A 214 9.99 9.53 13.75
C PHE A 214 10.28 9.71 12.25
N ALA A 215 9.68 8.90 11.39
CA ALA A 215 9.74 9.11 9.95
C ALA A 215 8.89 10.32 9.47
N LEU A 216 7.98 10.80 10.31
CA LEU A 216 7.04 11.89 10.03
C LEU A 216 7.58 13.24 10.52
N ASP A 217 6.91 14.33 10.12
CA ASP A 217 7.16 15.68 10.62
C ASP A 217 6.45 15.86 11.97
N LEU A 218 7.18 15.62 13.06
CA LEU A 218 6.66 15.76 14.42
C LEU A 218 6.88 17.18 14.93
N ASP A 219 5.87 17.73 15.60
CA ASP A 219 5.96 18.97 16.36
C ASP A 219 6.51 18.74 17.78
N ASP A 220 6.78 19.83 18.47
CA ASP A 220 7.34 19.82 19.84
C ASP A 220 6.43 19.11 20.85
N VAL A 221 5.14 19.07 20.60
CA VAL A 221 4.17 18.43 21.52
C VAL A 221 4.38 16.92 21.51
N TRP A 222 4.57 16.35 20.32
CA TRP A 222 4.86 14.91 20.17
C TRP A 222 6.28 14.56 20.63
N LEU A 223 7.27 15.42 20.43
CA LEU A 223 8.60 15.21 20.96
C LEU A 223 8.59 15.16 22.50
N LYS A 224 7.88 16.08 23.16
CA LYS A 224 7.67 16.04 24.62
C LYS A 224 6.91 14.79 25.09
N ALA A 225 6.02 14.25 24.25
CA ALA A 225 5.34 12.99 24.55
C ALA A 225 6.35 11.82 24.66
N PHE A 226 7.38 11.76 23.81
CA PHE A 226 8.45 10.77 23.95
C PHE A 226 9.21 10.92 25.27
N GLU A 227 9.57 12.14 25.69
CA GLU A 227 10.25 12.35 26.98
C GLU A 227 9.41 11.83 28.15
N ARG A 228 8.11 12.15 28.14
CA ARG A 228 7.15 11.70 29.18
C ARG A 228 7.01 10.18 29.20
N ALA A 229 6.76 9.57 28.04
CA ALA A 229 6.55 8.12 27.95
C ALA A 229 7.78 7.35 28.36
N TYR A 230 8.95 7.71 27.84
CA TYR A 230 10.19 6.98 28.08
C TYR A 230 10.76 7.23 29.50
N ALA A 231 10.33 8.29 30.19
CA ALA A 231 10.67 8.47 31.61
C ALA A 231 10.20 7.30 32.49
N TRP A 232 9.07 6.66 32.14
CA TRP A 232 8.54 5.46 32.81
C TRP A 232 9.44 4.23 32.62
N PHE A 233 10.31 4.22 31.61
CA PHE A 233 11.16 3.08 31.25
C PHE A 233 12.56 3.14 31.89
N ARG A 234 12.84 4.10 32.77
CA ARG A 234 14.16 4.25 33.39
C ARG A 234 14.53 3.12 34.36
N ALA A 235 13.53 2.50 34.98
CA ALA A 235 13.74 1.51 36.04
C ALA A 235 13.43 0.09 35.57
N SER A 236 14.25 -0.87 36.06
CA SER A 236 13.96 -2.32 36.05
C SER A 236 13.40 -2.90 34.74
N ARG A 237 14.12 -2.76 33.62
CA ARG A 237 13.75 -3.20 32.30
C ARG A 237 14.86 -3.96 31.56
N PRO A 238 14.57 -4.72 30.50
CA PRO A 238 15.57 -5.16 29.52
C PRO A 238 16.24 -3.96 28.82
N LYS A 239 17.28 -4.21 28.06
CA LYS A 239 17.81 -3.21 27.12
C LYS A 239 16.80 -2.93 26.03
N LEU A 240 16.65 -1.66 25.64
CA LEU A 240 15.70 -1.21 24.64
C LEU A 240 16.42 -0.82 23.34
N LEU A 241 16.02 -1.43 22.24
CA LEU A 241 16.38 -1.01 20.89
C LEU A 241 15.24 -0.15 20.34
N LEU A 242 15.40 1.18 20.34
CA LEU A 242 14.50 2.09 19.67
C LEU A 242 14.61 1.86 18.15
N THR A 243 13.52 1.55 17.51
CA THR A 243 13.54 1.16 16.10
C THR A 243 12.78 2.18 15.25
N THR A 244 13.51 2.79 14.31
CA THR A 244 12.97 3.74 13.34
C THR A 244 13.19 3.19 11.93
N TYR A 245 12.31 3.50 10.99
CA TYR A 245 12.42 3.04 9.60
C TYR A 245 11.65 3.94 8.64
N PHE A 246 11.85 3.74 7.34
CA PHE A 246 11.21 4.39 6.19
C PHE A 246 11.68 5.81 5.85
N ALA A 247 12.53 6.44 6.67
CA ALA A 247 13.04 7.78 6.39
C ALA A 247 14.39 8.07 7.08
N ASN A 248 14.99 9.19 6.70
CA ASN A 248 16.10 9.80 7.44
C ASN A 248 15.56 10.46 8.71
N VAL A 249 16.07 10.02 9.88
CA VAL A 249 15.66 10.54 11.19
C VAL A 249 16.74 11.41 11.85
N SER A 250 17.80 11.78 11.12
CA SER A 250 18.92 12.58 11.67
C SER A 250 18.49 13.93 12.23
N ARG A 251 17.40 14.52 11.76
CA ARG A 251 16.83 15.76 12.30
C ARG A 251 16.40 15.64 13.77
N TYR A 252 16.08 14.44 14.24
CA TYR A 252 15.72 14.16 15.63
C TYR A 252 16.88 13.57 16.44
N GLN A 253 18.08 13.47 15.89
CA GLN A 253 19.21 12.75 16.47
C GLN A 253 19.57 13.28 17.85
N ALA A 254 19.72 14.59 18.02
CA ALA A 254 20.04 15.20 19.30
C ALA A 254 18.98 14.89 20.36
N PHE A 255 17.71 14.94 19.97
CA PHE A 255 16.59 14.60 20.83
C PHE A 255 16.57 13.12 21.20
N ILE A 256 16.61 12.23 20.21
CA ILE A 256 16.57 10.76 20.42
C ILE A 256 17.72 10.32 21.34
N SER A 257 18.90 10.94 21.23
CA SER A 257 20.07 10.62 22.05
C SER A 257 19.88 10.93 23.53
N THR A 258 18.83 11.66 23.92
CA THR A 258 18.47 11.94 25.33
C THR A 258 17.52 10.91 25.94
N LEU A 259 16.89 10.08 25.09
CA LEU A 259 15.93 9.08 25.56
C LEU A 259 16.64 7.93 26.32
N PRO A 260 15.99 7.38 27.36
CA PRO A 260 16.57 6.28 28.17
C PRO A 260 16.43 4.94 27.45
N VAL A 261 17.12 4.78 26.33
CA VAL A 261 17.22 3.53 25.56
C VAL A 261 18.66 3.06 25.50
N ASP A 262 18.93 1.88 24.94
CA ASP A 262 20.26 1.27 24.92
C ASP A 262 20.79 1.08 23.49
N GLY A 263 20.00 1.45 22.51
CA GLY A 263 20.40 1.42 21.10
C GLY A 263 19.34 2.00 20.19
N ILE A 264 19.75 2.23 18.96
CA ILE A 264 18.88 2.72 17.89
C ILE A 264 19.05 1.87 16.63
N HIS A 265 17.95 1.60 15.94
CA HIS A 265 17.94 1.09 14.57
C HIS A 265 17.59 2.22 13.61
N ILE A 266 18.34 2.32 12.49
CA ILE A 266 18.16 3.30 11.43
C ILE A 266 18.08 2.64 10.05
N ASP A 267 17.25 3.19 9.17
CA ASP A 267 17.07 2.72 7.79
C ASP A 267 18.18 3.27 6.88
N LEU A 268 19.13 2.42 6.50
CA LEU A 268 20.22 2.77 5.60
C LEU A 268 19.97 2.34 4.14
N ALA A 269 18.87 1.66 3.86
CA ALA A 269 18.46 1.40 2.49
C ALA A 269 17.88 2.66 1.84
N ARG A 270 17.05 3.41 2.59
CA ARG A 270 16.47 4.67 2.12
C ARG A 270 17.38 5.89 2.35
N ALA A 271 18.14 5.88 3.42
CA ALA A 271 18.93 7.04 3.85
C ALA A 271 20.33 6.62 4.35
N PRO A 272 21.21 6.12 3.46
CA PRO A 272 22.54 5.67 3.84
C PRO A 272 23.44 6.79 4.39
N GLU A 273 23.18 8.04 4.00
CA GLU A 273 23.91 9.24 4.43
C GLU A 273 23.77 9.52 5.93
N GLN A 274 22.74 8.99 6.60
CA GLN A 274 22.55 9.19 8.04
C GLN A 274 23.53 8.38 8.92
N LEU A 275 24.21 7.35 8.37
CA LEU A 275 25.11 6.48 9.16
C LEU A 275 26.21 7.25 9.86
N GLY A 276 26.97 8.07 9.13
CA GLY A 276 28.07 8.86 9.70
C GLY A 276 27.65 9.79 10.83
N PRO A 277 26.65 10.66 10.64
CA PRO A 277 26.06 11.45 11.70
C PRO A 277 25.68 10.63 12.95
N TRP A 278 24.95 9.53 12.79
CA TRP A 278 24.54 8.69 13.92
C TRP A 278 25.70 8.06 14.66
N VAL A 279 26.71 7.50 13.97
CA VAL A 279 27.90 6.92 14.63
C VAL A 279 28.64 7.97 15.45
N ASN A 280 28.61 9.24 15.03
CA ASN A 280 29.30 10.32 15.74
C ASN A 280 28.53 10.83 16.97
N ALA A 281 27.21 10.68 17.02
CA ALA A 281 26.37 11.31 18.04
C ALA A 281 25.80 10.32 19.07
N ILE A 282 25.72 9.01 18.78
CA ILE A 282 25.17 8.05 19.75
C ILE A 282 26.00 7.99 21.04
N PRO A 283 25.36 7.84 22.22
CA PRO A 283 26.06 7.59 23.47
C PRO A 283 27.00 6.38 23.36
N SER A 284 28.13 6.42 24.07
CA SER A 284 29.20 5.42 23.98
C SER A 284 28.77 4.00 24.38
N HIS A 285 27.66 3.86 25.09
CA HIS A 285 27.11 2.57 25.53
C HIS A 285 26.00 2.05 24.64
N TRP A 286 25.52 2.84 23.65
CA TRP A 286 24.44 2.43 22.75
C TRP A 286 24.93 1.51 21.65
N VAL A 287 24.01 0.63 21.26
CA VAL A 287 24.10 -0.17 20.03
C VAL A 287 23.54 0.64 18.86
N LEU A 288 24.21 0.56 17.72
CA LEU A 288 23.69 1.03 16.42
C LEU A 288 23.31 -0.18 15.57
N SER A 289 22.04 -0.35 15.32
CA SER A 289 21.53 -1.35 14.37
C SER A 289 21.41 -0.71 12.98
N ALA A 290 22.24 -1.17 12.07
CA ALA A 290 22.35 -0.69 10.70
C ALA A 290 21.38 -1.47 9.77
N GLY A 291 20.33 -0.83 9.34
CA GLY A 291 19.32 -1.38 8.41
C GLY A 291 19.79 -1.35 6.98
N VAL A 292 20.70 -2.24 6.60
CA VAL A 292 21.42 -2.21 5.31
C VAL A 292 20.80 -3.05 4.20
N ILE A 293 19.83 -3.90 4.52
CA ILE A 293 19.11 -4.70 3.53
C ILE A 293 17.71 -4.13 3.36
N ASP A 294 17.34 -3.76 2.13
CA ASP A 294 16.01 -3.19 1.85
C ASP A 294 14.89 -4.19 2.17
N GLY A 295 14.14 -3.90 3.24
CA GLY A 295 12.97 -4.68 3.68
C GLY A 295 11.67 -4.32 2.94
N ARG A 296 11.68 -3.35 2.03
CA ARG A 296 10.51 -2.87 1.27
C ARG A 296 10.53 -3.28 -0.20
N ASN A 297 11.69 -3.71 -0.70
CA ASN A 297 11.85 -4.12 -2.09
C ASN A 297 12.42 -5.55 -2.16
N ILE A 298 12.46 -6.12 -3.34
CA ILE A 298 12.77 -7.55 -3.56
C ILE A 298 14.10 -7.76 -4.29
N TRP A 299 14.91 -6.72 -4.43
CA TRP A 299 16.20 -6.84 -5.08
C TRP A 299 17.24 -7.46 -4.16
N ARG A 300 18.13 -8.26 -4.76
CA ARG A 300 19.32 -8.78 -4.11
C ARG A 300 20.20 -7.63 -3.63
N ASN A 301 20.70 -7.73 -2.42
CA ASN A 301 21.63 -6.75 -1.87
C ASN A 301 22.99 -6.81 -2.56
N ASP A 302 23.56 -5.65 -2.90
CA ASP A 302 24.96 -5.53 -3.29
C ASP A 302 25.83 -5.64 -2.04
N LEU A 303 26.30 -6.88 -1.78
CA LEU A 303 27.06 -7.20 -0.56
C LEU A 303 28.37 -6.43 -0.49
N ASP A 304 29.06 -6.21 -1.62
CA ASP A 304 30.31 -5.43 -1.63
C ASP A 304 30.07 -3.98 -1.24
N LYS A 305 29.02 -3.37 -1.80
CA LYS A 305 28.64 -2.00 -1.46
C LYS A 305 28.24 -1.87 0.01
N THR A 306 27.47 -2.83 0.51
CA THR A 306 27.05 -2.86 1.92
C THR A 306 28.24 -3.04 2.86
N LEU A 307 29.17 -3.96 2.57
CA LEU A 307 30.37 -4.17 3.35
C LEU A 307 31.29 -2.93 3.31
N ALA A 308 31.44 -2.29 2.16
CA ALA A 308 32.21 -1.04 2.02
C ALA A 308 31.60 0.12 2.84
N LEU A 309 30.25 0.20 2.92
CA LEU A 309 29.55 1.19 3.75
C LEU A 309 29.84 1.00 5.24
N LEU A 310 29.87 -0.26 5.70
CA LEU A 310 30.02 -0.59 7.12
C LEU A 310 31.49 -0.64 7.58
N ALA A 311 32.42 -1.03 6.71
CA ALA A 311 33.82 -1.26 7.05
C ALA A 311 34.52 -0.14 7.86
N PRO A 312 34.33 1.18 7.54
CA PRO A 312 34.94 2.28 8.30
C PRO A 312 34.51 2.31 9.78
N TRP A 313 33.35 1.75 10.10
CA TRP A 313 32.72 1.87 11.41
C TRP A 313 32.89 0.64 12.30
N VAL A 314 33.30 -0.50 11.73
CA VAL A 314 33.53 -1.76 12.46
C VAL A 314 34.53 -1.57 13.62
N GLN A 315 35.65 -0.91 13.34
CA GLN A 315 36.69 -0.71 14.35
C GLN A 315 36.23 0.22 15.48
N ARG A 316 35.41 1.23 15.15
CA ARG A 316 34.91 2.23 16.10
C ARG A 316 33.77 1.72 16.98
N LEU A 317 32.86 0.94 16.41
CA LEU A 317 31.66 0.44 17.11
C LEU A 317 31.90 -0.94 17.74
N GLY A 318 32.70 -1.82 17.12
CA GLY A 318 32.88 -3.19 17.56
C GLY A 318 31.58 -3.93 17.74
N GLU A 319 31.35 -4.56 18.88
CA GLU A 319 30.14 -5.30 19.24
C GLU A 319 28.85 -4.43 19.31
N ARG A 320 29.03 -3.11 19.32
CA ARG A 320 27.89 -2.15 19.27
C ARG A 320 27.34 -1.94 17.86
N LEU A 321 28.02 -2.40 16.82
CA LEU A 321 27.47 -2.43 15.47
C LEU A 321 26.63 -3.70 15.32
N TRP A 322 25.36 -3.53 14.96
CA TRP A 322 24.49 -4.64 14.58
C TRP A 322 24.05 -4.45 13.12
N VAL A 323 23.70 -5.53 12.45
CA VAL A 323 23.19 -5.51 11.07
C VAL A 323 21.79 -6.08 11.00
N ALA A 324 20.94 -5.42 10.23
CA ALA A 324 19.53 -5.75 10.11
C ALA A 324 18.96 -5.38 8.71
N PRO A 325 17.76 -5.84 8.35
CA PRO A 325 16.98 -5.21 7.29
C PRO A 325 16.58 -3.79 7.69
N SER A 326 16.30 -2.95 6.70
CA SER A 326 15.91 -1.55 6.90
C SER A 326 14.59 -1.35 7.67
N CYS A 327 13.71 -2.35 7.59
CA CYS A 327 12.43 -2.45 8.29
C CYS A 327 12.03 -3.92 8.45
N SER A 328 10.82 -4.20 8.96
CA SER A 328 10.26 -5.55 8.97
C SER A 328 10.21 -6.15 7.56
N LEU A 329 10.59 -7.41 7.41
CA LEU A 329 10.46 -8.18 6.17
C LEU A 329 8.99 -8.53 5.83
N LEU A 330 8.03 -8.12 6.67
CA LEU A 330 6.59 -8.23 6.42
C LEU A 330 6.18 -7.71 5.02
N HIS A 331 6.93 -6.74 4.50
CA HIS A 331 6.64 -6.08 3.23
C HIS A 331 7.25 -6.78 2.00
N THR A 332 7.93 -7.91 2.20
CA THR A 332 8.50 -8.75 1.13
C THR A 332 7.80 -10.11 1.09
N PRO A 333 7.79 -10.79 -0.07
CA PRO A 333 7.35 -12.18 -0.12
C PRO A 333 8.26 -13.09 0.71
N VAL A 334 7.81 -14.32 0.97
CA VAL A 334 8.49 -15.24 1.90
C VAL A 334 9.79 -15.80 1.31
N THR A 335 9.72 -16.47 0.16
CA THR A 335 10.89 -17.18 -0.42
C THR A 335 10.79 -17.31 -1.94
N LEU A 336 11.94 -17.29 -2.61
CA LEU A 336 12.07 -17.58 -4.06
C LEU A 336 12.05 -19.08 -4.39
N ALA A 337 12.08 -19.96 -3.38
CA ALA A 337 12.19 -21.40 -3.60
C ALA A 337 11.06 -21.95 -4.50
N HIS A 338 9.86 -21.37 -4.37
CA HIS A 338 8.67 -21.79 -5.12
C HIS A 338 8.46 -21.05 -6.45
N GLU A 339 9.34 -20.14 -6.83
CA GLU A 339 9.27 -19.40 -8.08
C GLU A 339 9.95 -20.20 -9.20
N VAL A 340 9.23 -21.22 -9.71
CA VAL A 340 9.80 -22.16 -10.71
C VAL A 340 9.66 -21.68 -12.15
N LYS A 341 8.75 -20.72 -12.40
CA LYS A 341 8.52 -20.17 -13.75
C LYS A 341 9.23 -18.84 -14.01
N LEU A 342 9.88 -18.27 -12.99
CA LEU A 342 10.68 -17.08 -13.19
C LEU A 342 11.82 -17.37 -14.17
N ASP A 343 12.07 -16.40 -15.04
CA ASP A 343 13.19 -16.42 -15.95
C ASP A 343 14.51 -16.71 -15.20
N ALA A 344 15.33 -17.60 -15.75
CA ALA A 344 16.56 -18.06 -15.11
C ALA A 344 17.61 -16.96 -14.95
N GLU A 345 17.56 -15.92 -15.80
CA GLU A 345 18.41 -14.74 -15.69
C GLU A 345 17.90 -13.77 -14.62
N ILE A 346 16.57 -13.59 -14.51
CA ILE A 346 15.96 -12.63 -13.58
C ILE A 346 15.94 -13.14 -12.14
N LYS A 347 15.65 -14.42 -11.92
CA LYS A 347 15.51 -15.00 -10.57
C LYS A 347 16.71 -14.70 -9.65
N PRO A 348 17.99 -14.80 -10.08
CA PRO A 348 19.16 -14.48 -9.25
C PRO A 348 19.25 -13.00 -8.83
N TRP A 349 18.56 -12.07 -9.51
CA TRP A 349 18.55 -10.66 -9.16
C TRP A 349 17.66 -10.34 -7.97
N LEU A 350 16.79 -11.29 -7.58
CA LEU A 350 15.78 -11.11 -6.55
C LEU A 350 16.24 -11.69 -5.20
N ALA A 351 15.68 -11.15 -4.13
CA ALA A 351 15.80 -11.66 -2.77
C ALA A 351 14.50 -11.39 -2.01
N PHE A 352 13.81 -12.45 -1.58
CA PHE A 352 12.65 -12.39 -0.71
C PHE A 352 13.11 -12.52 0.76
N ALA A 353 12.20 -12.69 1.71
CA ALA A 353 12.55 -12.66 3.13
C ALA A 353 13.63 -13.69 3.52
N ASP A 354 13.52 -14.93 3.05
CA ASP A 354 14.50 -15.99 3.36
C ASP A 354 15.88 -15.68 2.77
N GLU A 355 15.91 -15.20 1.51
CA GLU A 355 17.15 -14.83 0.86
C GLU A 355 17.79 -13.59 1.53
N LYS A 356 17.00 -12.64 2.01
CA LYS A 356 17.48 -11.47 2.77
C LYS A 356 18.06 -11.85 4.14
N ILE A 357 17.47 -12.82 4.80
CA ILE A 357 18.04 -13.39 6.04
C ILE A 357 19.40 -14.05 5.75
N ALA A 358 19.53 -14.77 4.63
CA ALA A 358 20.82 -15.34 4.24
C ALA A 358 21.87 -14.25 3.94
N GLU A 359 21.49 -13.17 3.26
CA GLU A 359 22.36 -12.00 3.01
C GLU A 359 22.84 -11.36 4.32
N LEU A 360 21.97 -11.21 5.33
CA LEU A 360 22.35 -10.73 6.66
C LEU A 360 23.40 -11.63 7.33
N SER A 361 23.22 -12.93 7.24
CA SER A 361 24.18 -13.90 7.77
C SER A 361 25.55 -13.78 7.10
N ILE A 362 25.58 -13.59 5.79
CA ILE A 362 26.82 -13.40 5.01
C ILE A 362 27.52 -12.10 5.44
N ILE A 363 26.78 -10.99 5.56
CA ILE A 363 27.33 -9.70 5.99
C ILE A 363 27.94 -9.83 7.40
N ALA A 364 27.19 -10.40 8.35
CA ALA A 364 27.67 -10.58 9.73
C ALA A 364 28.92 -11.48 9.77
N LYS A 365 28.94 -12.57 9.01
CA LYS A 365 30.10 -13.47 8.93
C LYS A 365 31.32 -12.78 8.30
N ALA A 366 31.12 -12.00 7.23
CA ALA A 366 32.20 -11.24 6.61
C ALA A 366 32.82 -10.20 7.55
N LEU A 367 31.99 -9.49 8.30
CA LEU A 367 32.44 -8.46 9.25
C LEU A 367 33.14 -9.07 10.49
N ASN A 368 32.76 -10.26 10.91
CA ASN A 368 33.33 -10.96 12.06
C ASN A 368 34.59 -11.77 11.71
N HIS A 369 34.63 -12.40 10.53
CA HIS A 369 35.66 -13.40 10.18
C HIS A 369 36.45 -13.05 8.91
N GLY A 370 36.18 -11.88 8.32
CA GLY A 370 36.83 -11.43 7.09
C GLY A 370 36.18 -11.96 5.80
N LEU A 371 36.50 -11.30 4.68
CA LEU A 371 35.86 -11.54 3.37
C LEU A 371 36.12 -12.95 2.82
N GLU A 372 37.27 -13.54 3.15
CA GLU A 372 37.63 -14.90 2.74
C GLU A 372 36.65 -15.96 3.26
N SER A 373 36.06 -15.70 4.45
CA SER A 373 35.09 -16.63 5.04
C SER A 373 33.78 -16.77 4.26
N VAL A 374 33.50 -15.84 3.32
CA VAL A 374 32.29 -15.75 2.49
C VAL A 374 32.61 -15.52 1.01
N ALA A 375 33.81 -15.92 0.58
CA ALA A 375 34.31 -15.62 -0.78
C ALA A 375 33.38 -16.16 -1.90
N ASN A 376 32.82 -17.36 -1.73
CA ASN A 376 31.90 -17.95 -2.69
C ASN A 376 30.58 -17.20 -2.77
N GLU A 377 30.01 -16.83 -1.63
CA GLU A 377 28.76 -16.09 -1.55
C GLU A 377 28.92 -14.68 -2.16
N LEU A 378 30.04 -14.02 -1.92
CA LEU A 378 30.37 -12.74 -2.56
C LEU A 378 30.53 -12.89 -4.07
N ALA A 379 31.16 -13.95 -4.55
CA ALA A 379 31.31 -14.21 -5.98
C ALA A 379 29.93 -14.39 -6.66
N LEU A 380 29.01 -15.13 -6.04
CA LEU A 380 27.62 -15.31 -6.53
C LEU A 380 26.85 -13.97 -6.53
N SER A 381 27.00 -13.15 -5.49
CA SER A 381 26.37 -11.83 -5.42
C SER A 381 26.89 -10.93 -6.55
N ARG A 382 28.21 -10.85 -6.71
CA ARG A 382 28.85 -10.07 -7.82
C ARG A 382 28.38 -10.50 -9.19
N ALA A 383 28.29 -11.81 -9.43
CA ALA A 383 27.81 -12.36 -10.70
C ALA A 383 26.36 -11.96 -10.99
N ALA A 384 25.47 -12.01 -9.97
CA ALA A 384 24.07 -11.62 -10.13
C ALA A 384 23.93 -10.09 -10.38
N ILE A 385 24.66 -9.27 -9.64
CA ILE A 385 24.66 -7.81 -9.83
C ILE A 385 25.22 -7.43 -11.20
N ALA A 386 26.35 -8.04 -11.62
CA ALA A 386 26.94 -7.80 -12.93
C ALA A 386 26.00 -8.25 -14.08
N SER A 387 25.36 -9.42 -13.95
CA SER A 387 24.37 -9.90 -14.90
C SER A 387 23.24 -8.88 -15.07
N ARG A 388 22.64 -8.40 -13.98
CA ARG A 388 21.57 -7.41 -14.04
C ARG A 388 21.99 -6.12 -14.73
N HIS A 389 23.19 -5.60 -14.41
CA HIS A 389 23.72 -4.36 -15.02
C HIS A 389 24.01 -4.48 -16.51
N GLN A 390 24.34 -5.66 -17.00
CA GLN A 390 24.71 -5.91 -18.40
C GLN A 390 23.55 -6.43 -19.25
N SER A 391 22.45 -6.84 -18.61
CA SER A 391 21.35 -7.52 -19.28
C SER A 391 20.62 -6.61 -20.29
N THR A 392 20.43 -7.15 -21.49
CA THR A 392 19.57 -6.53 -22.51
C THR A 392 18.08 -6.59 -22.15
N LEU A 393 17.69 -7.46 -21.21
CA LEU A 393 16.33 -7.48 -20.66
C LEU A 393 16.07 -6.22 -19.83
N VAL A 394 17.07 -5.74 -19.09
CA VAL A 394 16.97 -4.56 -18.22
C VAL A 394 17.06 -3.27 -19.02
N HIS A 395 17.91 -3.23 -20.03
CA HIS A 395 18.29 -1.99 -20.74
C HIS A 395 17.87 -2.00 -22.20
N SER A 396 16.98 -1.08 -22.56
CA SER A 396 16.56 -0.83 -23.95
C SER A 396 17.09 0.53 -24.43
N ALA A 397 17.99 0.52 -25.40
CA ALA A 397 18.51 1.76 -26.01
C ALA A 397 17.39 2.62 -26.61
N GLY A 398 16.38 1.98 -27.22
CA GLY A 398 15.23 2.66 -27.81
C GLY A 398 14.38 3.39 -26.76
N VAL A 399 14.11 2.74 -25.61
CA VAL A 399 13.36 3.36 -24.51
C VAL A 399 14.14 4.54 -23.91
N LYS A 400 15.43 4.37 -23.66
CA LYS A 400 16.29 5.44 -23.13
C LYS A 400 16.37 6.64 -24.07
N ALA A 401 16.54 6.41 -25.37
CA ALA A 401 16.54 7.46 -26.38
C ALA A 401 15.19 8.20 -26.42
N ARG A 402 14.08 7.47 -26.31
CA ARG A 402 12.74 8.04 -26.28
C ARG A 402 12.51 8.91 -25.03
N VAL A 403 12.93 8.44 -23.86
CA VAL A 403 12.87 9.26 -22.63
C VAL A 403 13.73 10.52 -22.76
N ALA A 404 14.94 10.40 -23.30
CA ALA A 404 15.83 11.55 -23.52
C ALA A 404 15.26 12.59 -24.51
N SER A 405 14.34 12.20 -25.40
CA SER A 405 13.68 13.09 -26.35
C SER A 405 12.45 13.82 -25.79
N ILE A 406 12.02 13.52 -24.56
CA ILE A 406 10.92 14.24 -23.92
C ILE A 406 11.34 15.70 -23.70
N ASN A 407 10.52 16.62 -24.15
CA ASN A 407 10.67 18.06 -23.95
C ASN A 407 9.36 18.65 -23.40
N THR A 408 9.37 19.91 -23.02
CA THR A 408 8.21 20.58 -22.43
C THR A 408 6.98 20.59 -23.35
N MET A 409 7.16 20.59 -24.66
CA MET A 409 6.05 20.56 -25.63
C MET A 409 5.31 19.20 -25.67
N ASN A 410 6.01 18.11 -25.32
CA ASN A 410 5.42 16.76 -25.27
C ASN A 410 4.60 16.48 -24.01
N GLU A 411 4.64 17.38 -23.05
CA GLU A 411 4.05 17.19 -21.71
C GLU A 411 2.69 17.88 -21.54
N HIS A 412 2.25 18.65 -22.54
CA HIS A 412 1.03 19.44 -22.48
C HIS A 412 0.10 19.08 -23.62
N ARG A 413 -1.20 19.24 -23.38
CA ARG A 413 -2.24 19.27 -24.42
C ARG A 413 -2.01 20.52 -25.30
N ASP A 414 -2.45 20.46 -26.57
CA ASP A 414 -2.27 21.53 -27.52
C ASP A 414 -2.95 22.83 -27.08
N SER A 415 -4.14 22.74 -26.47
CA SER A 415 -4.94 23.88 -26.05
C SER A 415 -5.28 23.84 -24.56
N PRO A 416 -5.54 24.99 -23.92
CA PRO A 416 -6.04 25.04 -22.54
C PRO A 416 -7.45 24.46 -22.43
N PHE A 417 -7.86 24.06 -21.23
CA PHE A 417 -9.16 23.43 -20.97
C PHE A 417 -10.34 24.22 -21.52
N SER A 418 -10.35 25.54 -21.42
CA SER A 418 -11.41 26.41 -21.96
C SER A 418 -11.67 26.24 -23.46
N VAL A 419 -10.63 25.93 -24.24
CA VAL A 419 -10.74 25.62 -25.67
C VAL A 419 -11.16 24.16 -25.87
N ARG A 420 -10.54 23.23 -25.16
CA ARG A 420 -10.86 21.80 -25.24
C ARG A 420 -12.33 21.53 -24.88
N GLN A 421 -12.85 22.17 -23.83
CA GLN A 421 -14.24 22.03 -23.38
C GLN A 421 -15.25 22.34 -24.50
N VAL A 422 -14.97 23.37 -25.31
CA VAL A 422 -15.86 23.73 -26.44
C VAL A 422 -15.85 22.62 -27.50
N ALA A 423 -14.66 22.12 -27.86
CA ALA A 423 -14.52 21.04 -28.82
C ALA A 423 -15.16 19.73 -28.35
N GLN A 424 -15.01 19.42 -27.07
CA GLN A 424 -15.58 18.22 -26.43
C GLN A 424 -17.12 18.31 -26.35
N LYS A 425 -17.67 19.44 -25.93
CA LYS A 425 -19.14 19.67 -25.92
C LYS A 425 -19.75 19.51 -27.32
N ALA A 426 -19.08 20.05 -28.33
CA ALA A 426 -19.53 19.90 -29.71
C ALA A 426 -19.51 18.45 -30.23
N ARG A 427 -18.48 17.66 -29.81
CA ARG A 427 -18.36 16.26 -30.23
C ARG A 427 -19.30 15.33 -29.48
N LEU A 428 -19.37 15.48 -28.14
CA LEU A 428 -20.04 14.54 -27.26
C LEU A 428 -21.53 14.83 -27.11
N ASN A 429 -21.95 16.09 -27.23
CA ASN A 429 -23.32 16.57 -27.07
C ASN A 429 -24.02 15.96 -25.83
N LEU A 430 -23.33 15.93 -24.69
CA LEU A 430 -23.86 15.38 -23.45
C LEU A 430 -24.86 16.36 -22.80
N PRO A 431 -25.87 15.84 -22.08
CA PRO A 431 -26.77 16.69 -21.29
C PRO A 431 -26.05 17.32 -20.10
N LEU A 432 -26.68 18.29 -19.45
CA LEU A 432 -26.25 18.84 -18.15
C LEU A 432 -26.20 17.69 -17.14
N LEU A 433 -25.22 17.74 -16.20
CA LEU A 433 -25.01 16.66 -15.21
C LEU A 433 -24.90 15.28 -15.85
N PRO A 434 -23.90 15.01 -16.72
CA PRO A 434 -23.79 13.73 -17.40
C PRO A 434 -23.61 12.59 -16.40
N THR A 435 -24.24 11.46 -16.67
CA THR A 435 -24.12 10.26 -15.83
C THR A 435 -23.11 9.27 -16.41
N THR A 436 -22.26 8.71 -15.58
CA THR A 436 -21.29 7.68 -15.95
C THR A 436 -20.97 6.76 -14.77
N THR A 437 -20.18 5.70 -15.00
CA THR A 437 -19.55 4.89 -13.96
C THR A 437 -18.03 5.00 -14.04
N ILE A 438 -17.31 4.44 -13.04
CA ILE A 438 -15.87 4.59 -12.99
C ILE A 438 -15.15 3.65 -13.95
N GLY A 439 -15.57 2.38 -14.05
CA GLY A 439 -14.94 1.42 -14.97
C GLY A 439 -15.47 0.00 -14.84
N SER A 440 -15.18 -0.65 -13.72
CA SER A 440 -15.56 -2.05 -13.54
C SER A 440 -17.03 -2.23 -13.19
N PHE A 441 -17.62 -3.30 -13.73
CA PHE A 441 -18.92 -3.85 -13.33
C PHE A 441 -18.76 -5.15 -12.51
N PRO A 442 -19.86 -5.73 -11.97
CA PRO A 442 -19.78 -6.90 -11.11
C PRO A 442 -19.00 -8.05 -11.72
N GLN A 443 -17.94 -8.48 -11.02
CA GLN A 443 -17.12 -9.65 -11.40
C GLN A 443 -17.80 -10.93 -10.88
N THR A 444 -18.65 -11.51 -11.73
CA THR A 444 -19.42 -12.72 -11.41
C THR A 444 -18.54 -13.96 -11.19
N ARG A 445 -19.12 -15.03 -10.67
CA ARG A 445 -18.40 -16.31 -10.52
C ARG A 445 -17.95 -16.86 -11.88
N ASP A 446 -18.75 -16.69 -12.92
CA ASP A 446 -18.48 -17.18 -14.27
C ASP A 446 -17.26 -16.48 -14.88
N ILE A 447 -17.17 -15.14 -14.78
CA ILE A 447 -15.98 -14.40 -15.23
C ILE A 447 -14.71 -14.90 -14.53
N ARG A 448 -14.79 -15.15 -13.23
CA ARG A 448 -13.63 -15.68 -12.47
C ARG A 448 -13.29 -17.11 -12.83
N ALA A 449 -14.29 -17.96 -13.08
CA ALA A 449 -14.11 -19.35 -13.49
C ALA A 449 -13.45 -19.41 -14.87
N SER A 450 -13.94 -18.61 -15.83
CA SER A 450 -13.42 -18.52 -17.20
C SER A 450 -11.94 -18.09 -17.19
N ARG A 451 -11.59 -17.06 -16.42
CA ARG A 451 -10.19 -16.63 -16.26
C ARG A 451 -9.31 -17.73 -15.64
N ALA A 452 -9.83 -18.47 -14.67
CA ALA A 452 -9.11 -19.58 -14.05
C ALA A 452 -8.93 -20.74 -15.03
N ALA A 453 -9.94 -21.05 -15.85
CA ALA A 453 -9.89 -22.09 -16.89
C ALA A 453 -8.85 -21.76 -17.97
N LEU A 454 -8.80 -20.50 -18.44
CA LEU A 454 -7.75 -20.04 -19.36
C LEU A 454 -6.35 -20.24 -18.75
N LYS A 455 -6.17 -19.81 -17.50
CA LYS A 455 -4.86 -19.92 -16.80
C LYS A 455 -4.40 -21.38 -16.64
N LYS A 456 -5.34 -22.32 -16.53
CA LYS A 456 -5.06 -23.76 -16.45
C LYS A 456 -4.93 -24.44 -17.84
N GLY A 457 -5.22 -23.71 -18.92
CA GLY A 457 -5.27 -24.28 -20.27
C GLY A 457 -6.48 -25.18 -20.53
N GLU A 458 -7.55 -25.05 -19.73
CA GLU A 458 -8.80 -25.81 -19.88
C GLU A 458 -9.66 -25.24 -21.03
N ILE A 459 -9.52 -23.94 -21.36
CA ILE A 459 -10.09 -23.28 -22.52
C ILE A 459 -9.01 -22.54 -23.31
N SER A 460 -9.24 -22.37 -24.59
CA SER A 460 -8.37 -21.60 -25.49
C SER A 460 -8.55 -20.09 -25.27
N LEU A 461 -7.58 -19.29 -25.72
CA LEU A 461 -7.70 -17.82 -25.71
C LEU A 461 -8.90 -17.35 -26.53
N ALA A 462 -9.19 -17.97 -27.67
CA ALA A 462 -10.33 -17.60 -28.51
C ALA A 462 -11.68 -17.83 -27.80
N GLU A 463 -11.83 -18.96 -27.09
CA GLU A 463 -13.04 -19.25 -26.30
C GLU A 463 -13.19 -18.24 -25.18
N TYR A 464 -12.10 -17.94 -24.47
CA TYR A 464 -12.10 -16.92 -23.43
C TYR A 464 -12.50 -15.52 -23.96
N GLU A 465 -11.98 -15.11 -25.12
CA GLU A 465 -12.34 -13.82 -25.73
C GLU A 465 -13.81 -13.73 -26.10
N VAL A 466 -14.42 -14.83 -26.56
CA VAL A 466 -15.87 -14.88 -26.83
C VAL A 466 -16.67 -14.66 -25.54
N GLU A 467 -16.29 -15.31 -24.45
CA GLU A 467 -16.96 -15.13 -23.16
C GLU A 467 -16.79 -13.69 -22.62
N ILE A 468 -15.59 -13.13 -22.68
CA ILE A 468 -15.37 -11.73 -22.28
C ILE A 468 -16.21 -10.76 -23.11
N ARG A 469 -16.28 -10.93 -24.43
CA ARG A 469 -17.14 -10.09 -25.28
C ARG A 469 -18.63 -10.24 -24.93
N SER A 470 -19.08 -11.42 -24.51
CA SER A 470 -20.45 -11.62 -24.01
C SER A 470 -20.72 -10.81 -22.74
N HIS A 471 -19.77 -10.82 -21.79
CA HIS A 471 -19.89 -10.02 -20.56
C HIS A 471 -19.84 -8.52 -20.81
N ILE A 472 -18.99 -8.05 -21.74
CA ILE A 472 -18.95 -6.65 -22.18
C ILE A 472 -20.29 -6.26 -22.81
N THR A 473 -20.84 -7.11 -23.68
CA THR A 473 -22.15 -6.88 -24.30
C THR A 473 -23.24 -6.73 -23.24
N HIS A 474 -23.26 -7.64 -22.25
CA HIS A 474 -24.20 -7.55 -21.15
C HIS A 474 -24.05 -6.23 -20.37
N ALA A 475 -22.82 -5.85 -20.01
CA ALA A 475 -22.58 -4.59 -19.29
C ALA A 475 -23.01 -3.34 -20.08
N ILE A 476 -22.79 -3.30 -21.39
CA ILE A 476 -23.25 -2.19 -22.25
C ILE A 476 -24.76 -2.14 -22.29
N ARG A 477 -25.46 -3.27 -22.51
CA ARG A 477 -26.92 -3.32 -22.57
C ARG A 477 -27.58 -2.93 -21.25
N GLU A 478 -27.03 -3.36 -20.12
CA GLU A 478 -27.51 -2.92 -18.81
C GLU A 478 -27.41 -1.40 -18.64
N GLN A 479 -26.29 -0.81 -19.00
CA GLN A 479 -26.07 0.64 -18.92
C GLN A 479 -27.02 1.42 -19.85
N GLU A 480 -27.27 0.94 -21.07
CA GLU A 480 -28.26 1.53 -21.98
C GLU A 480 -29.69 1.44 -21.41
N SER A 481 -30.06 0.29 -20.83
CA SER A 481 -31.37 0.09 -20.23
C SER A 481 -31.63 1.02 -19.04
N LEU A 482 -30.57 1.35 -18.29
CA LEU A 482 -30.58 2.30 -17.19
C LEU A 482 -30.51 3.77 -17.64
N ASP A 483 -30.26 4.01 -18.92
CA ASP A 483 -30.18 5.34 -19.54
C ASP A 483 -28.99 6.17 -19.07
N LEU A 484 -27.83 5.54 -18.84
CA LEU A 484 -26.55 6.22 -18.56
C LEU A 484 -26.08 6.99 -19.82
N ASP A 485 -25.55 8.20 -19.67
CA ASP A 485 -25.12 9.05 -20.79
C ASP A 485 -23.76 8.61 -21.37
N VAL A 486 -22.83 8.24 -20.52
CA VAL A 486 -21.49 7.76 -20.92
C VAL A 486 -21.26 6.38 -20.31
N LEU A 487 -20.91 5.43 -21.18
CA LEU A 487 -20.79 4.03 -20.82
C LEU A 487 -19.33 3.61 -20.58
N VAL A 488 -19.16 2.45 -19.96
CA VAL A 488 -17.88 1.75 -19.83
C VAL A 488 -18.03 0.30 -20.28
N HIS A 489 -16.93 -0.34 -20.72
CA HIS A 489 -16.99 -1.76 -21.14
C HIS A 489 -17.15 -2.75 -19.98
N GLY A 490 -16.92 -2.34 -18.73
CA GLY A 490 -17.16 -3.13 -17.52
C GLY A 490 -15.96 -3.94 -17.01
N GLU A 491 -14.84 -3.96 -17.72
CA GLU A 491 -13.56 -4.54 -17.31
C GLU A 491 -13.60 -6.05 -16.96
N ALA A 492 -14.44 -6.83 -17.67
CA ALA A 492 -14.59 -8.26 -17.42
C ALA A 492 -13.25 -9.04 -17.54
N GLU A 493 -12.35 -8.59 -18.42
CA GLU A 493 -11.04 -9.18 -18.68
C GLU A 493 -10.03 -8.92 -17.56
N ARG A 494 -10.24 -7.94 -16.67
CA ARG A 494 -9.25 -7.46 -15.71
C ARG A 494 -9.42 -8.09 -14.34
N ASN A 495 -8.42 -8.86 -13.90
CA ASN A 495 -8.35 -9.33 -12.52
C ASN A 495 -7.95 -8.20 -11.56
N ASP A 496 -6.91 -7.47 -11.93
CA ASP A 496 -6.36 -6.33 -11.21
C ASP A 496 -5.92 -5.28 -12.22
N MET A 497 -6.06 -3.99 -11.87
CA MET A 497 -5.79 -2.90 -12.80
C MET A 497 -4.30 -2.70 -13.11
N VAL A 498 -3.39 -3.17 -12.24
CA VAL A 498 -1.94 -3.10 -12.48
C VAL A 498 -1.43 -4.39 -13.11
N GLU A 499 -1.91 -5.57 -12.64
CA GLU A 499 -1.57 -6.87 -13.23
C GLU A 499 -1.90 -6.92 -14.72
N PHE A 500 -3.14 -6.52 -15.09
CA PHE A 500 -3.61 -6.54 -16.49
C PHE A 500 -2.72 -5.74 -17.45
N PHE A 501 -2.33 -4.53 -17.07
CA PHE A 501 -1.47 -3.69 -17.90
C PHE A 501 -0.01 -4.17 -17.88
N GLY A 502 0.49 -4.55 -16.70
CA GLY A 502 1.85 -5.05 -16.55
C GLY A 502 2.13 -6.30 -17.38
N GLU A 503 1.14 -7.22 -17.52
CA GLU A 503 1.25 -8.42 -18.37
C GLU A 503 1.41 -8.09 -19.87
N GLN A 504 1.05 -6.90 -20.28
CA GLN A 504 1.13 -6.44 -21.67
C GLN A 504 2.29 -5.47 -21.94
N LEU A 505 3.04 -5.10 -20.90
CA LEU A 505 4.20 -4.22 -20.98
C LEU A 505 5.50 -5.02 -20.90
N SER A 506 6.49 -4.65 -21.69
CA SER A 506 7.85 -5.13 -21.52
C SER A 506 8.48 -4.47 -20.29
N GLY A 507 9.46 -5.13 -19.69
CA GLY A 507 10.11 -4.66 -18.45
C GLY A 507 9.41 -5.12 -17.17
N TYR A 508 8.32 -5.89 -17.28
CA TYR A 508 7.55 -6.48 -16.18
C TYR A 508 7.73 -7.99 -16.11
N VAL A 509 7.75 -8.52 -14.88
CA VAL A 509 7.65 -9.95 -14.61
C VAL A 509 6.72 -10.22 -13.45
N PHE A 510 6.10 -11.40 -13.45
CA PHE A 510 5.12 -11.82 -12.44
C PHE A 510 5.61 -13.06 -11.73
N THR A 511 5.46 -13.05 -10.41
CA THR A 511 5.77 -14.21 -9.56
C THR A 511 4.56 -15.14 -9.44
N GLU A 512 4.79 -16.40 -9.06
CA GLU A 512 3.70 -17.34 -8.73
C GLU A 512 3.27 -17.21 -7.26
N ASN A 513 4.22 -17.04 -6.35
CA ASN A 513 4.03 -17.04 -4.90
C ASN A 513 4.54 -15.76 -4.22
N GLY A 514 4.83 -14.70 -4.98
CA GLY A 514 5.32 -13.43 -4.47
C GLY A 514 4.27 -12.60 -3.71
N TRP A 515 3.52 -13.27 -2.82
CA TRP A 515 2.44 -12.67 -2.05
C TRP A 515 2.97 -11.89 -0.86
N VAL A 516 2.43 -10.69 -0.66
CA VAL A 516 2.61 -9.88 0.54
C VAL A 516 1.26 -9.59 1.20
N GLN A 517 1.25 -9.47 2.51
CA GLN A 517 0.05 -9.14 3.26
C GLN A 517 -0.31 -7.66 3.06
N SER A 518 -1.58 -7.40 2.72
CA SER A 518 -2.14 -6.05 2.71
C SER A 518 -2.85 -5.75 4.03
N TYR A 519 -3.78 -6.60 4.45
CA TYR A 519 -4.40 -6.57 5.78
C TYR A 519 -5.13 -7.89 6.04
N GLY A 520 -5.14 -8.34 7.29
CA GLY A 520 -5.83 -9.58 7.68
C GLY A 520 -5.49 -10.75 6.76
N SER A 521 -6.50 -11.34 6.10
CA SER A 521 -6.31 -12.40 5.11
C SER A 521 -6.04 -11.88 3.68
N ARG A 522 -6.19 -10.57 3.44
CA ARG A 522 -5.95 -10.02 2.11
C ARG A 522 -4.47 -9.96 1.80
N CYS A 523 -4.10 -10.64 0.73
CA CYS A 523 -2.76 -10.63 0.17
C CYS A 523 -2.81 -10.04 -1.23
N VAL A 524 -1.76 -9.31 -1.59
CA VAL A 524 -1.52 -8.81 -2.95
C VAL A 524 -0.24 -9.44 -3.50
N LYS A 525 -0.15 -9.53 -4.80
CA LYS A 525 1.04 -10.03 -5.50
C LYS A 525 1.49 -8.96 -6.49
N PRO A 526 2.27 -7.98 -6.02
CA PRO A 526 2.70 -6.89 -6.87
C PRO A 526 3.51 -7.40 -8.06
N PRO A 527 3.29 -6.87 -9.27
CA PRO A 527 4.19 -7.11 -10.36
C PRO A 527 5.58 -6.54 -10.09
N VAL A 528 6.57 -7.01 -10.81
CA VAL A 528 7.95 -6.59 -10.67
C VAL A 528 8.38 -5.84 -11.92
N ILE A 529 8.74 -4.56 -11.78
CA ILE A 529 9.37 -3.77 -12.84
C ILE A 529 10.87 -4.03 -12.76
N TYR A 530 11.40 -4.87 -13.65
CA TYR A 530 12.81 -5.27 -13.63
C TYR A 530 13.68 -4.53 -14.64
N GLY A 531 13.06 -3.97 -15.69
CA GLY A 531 13.77 -3.37 -16.81
C GLY A 531 13.09 -2.11 -17.37
N ASP A 532 13.62 -1.59 -18.48
CA ASP A 532 13.04 -0.46 -19.17
C ASP A 532 11.64 -0.82 -19.70
N VAL A 533 10.65 0.04 -19.40
CA VAL A 533 9.25 -0.22 -19.70
C VAL A 533 8.87 0.37 -21.05
N TYR A 534 8.22 -0.44 -21.88
CA TYR A 534 7.57 0.00 -23.12
C TYR A 534 6.40 -0.89 -23.48
N ARG A 535 5.53 -0.39 -24.34
CA ARG A 535 4.36 -1.08 -24.86
C ARG A 535 4.69 -1.73 -26.22
N PRO A 536 4.75 -3.08 -26.33
CA PRO A 536 5.04 -3.75 -27.59
C PRO A 536 3.90 -3.66 -28.61
N LYS A 537 2.65 -3.61 -28.15
CA LYS A 537 1.41 -3.56 -28.96
C LYS A 537 0.31 -2.86 -28.18
N SER A 538 -0.80 -2.52 -28.87
CA SER A 538 -2.00 -2.01 -28.20
C SER A 538 -2.53 -2.99 -27.15
N MET A 539 -3.06 -2.45 -26.05
CA MET A 539 -3.45 -3.23 -24.86
C MET A 539 -4.97 -3.37 -24.73
N THR A 540 -5.70 -2.30 -24.99
CA THR A 540 -7.15 -2.19 -24.71
C THR A 540 -7.99 -1.84 -25.94
N VAL A 541 -7.36 -1.42 -27.03
CA VAL A 541 -8.03 -0.85 -28.21
C VAL A 541 -9.09 -1.77 -28.82
N ASP A 542 -8.79 -3.07 -28.93
CA ASP A 542 -9.72 -4.03 -29.56
C ASP A 542 -11.02 -4.19 -28.75
N LEU A 543 -10.92 -4.31 -27.43
CA LEU A 543 -12.09 -4.42 -26.56
C LEU A 543 -12.86 -3.08 -26.45
N ALA A 544 -12.13 -1.96 -26.43
CA ALA A 544 -12.75 -0.63 -26.44
C ALA A 544 -13.54 -0.37 -27.74
N ARG A 545 -12.97 -0.71 -28.90
CA ARG A 545 -13.68 -0.66 -30.21
C ARG A 545 -14.88 -1.57 -30.23
N PHE A 546 -14.75 -2.79 -29.76
CA PHE A 546 -15.87 -3.73 -29.66
C PHE A 546 -16.97 -3.16 -28.79
N ALA A 547 -16.66 -2.67 -27.60
CA ALA A 547 -17.66 -2.06 -26.72
C ALA A 547 -18.35 -0.83 -27.38
N GLN A 548 -17.57 0.04 -28.02
CA GLN A 548 -18.12 1.20 -28.73
C GLN A 548 -19.00 0.78 -29.91
N SER A 549 -18.73 -0.32 -30.60
CA SER A 549 -19.55 -0.82 -31.71
C SER A 549 -20.94 -1.32 -31.28
N LEU A 550 -21.15 -1.53 -29.99
CA LEU A 550 -22.42 -1.98 -29.42
C LEU A 550 -23.40 -0.83 -29.13
N SER A 551 -22.94 0.44 -29.10
CA SER A 551 -23.72 1.57 -28.64
C SER A 551 -23.41 2.84 -29.44
N ASP A 552 -24.41 3.68 -29.66
CA ASP A 552 -24.27 5.04 -30.20
C ASP A 552 -23.82 6.03 -29.11
N ARG A 553 -23.92 5.65 -27.82
CA ARG A 553 -23.43 6.46 -26.69
C ARG A 553 -21.91 6.35 -26.56
N PRO A 554 -21.22 7.39 -26.08
CA PRO A 554 -19.78 7.30 -25.86
C PRO A 554 -19.45 6.19 -24.88
N VAL A 555 -18.47 5.33 -25.22
CA VAL A 555 -17.89 4.34 -24.31
C VAL A 555 -16.48 4.77 -23.95
N LYS A 556 -16.16 4.86 -22.65
CA LYS A 556 -14.83 5.27 -22.18
C LYS A 556 -13.78 4.19 -22.47
N GLY A 557 -12.64 4.62 -22.99
CA GLY A 557 -11.40 3.85 -22.91
C GLY A 557 -10.83 3.94 -21.49
N MET A 558 -10.48 2.81 -20.88
CA MET A 558 -10.10 2.73 -19.46
C MET A 558 -8.64 2.33 -19.31
N LEU A 559 -7.82 3.17 -18.70
CA LEU A 559 -6.38 2.98 -18.50
C LEU A 559 -6.00 3.16 -17.02
N THR A 560 -4.97 2.45 -16.60
CA THR A 560 -4.30 2.73 -15.33
C THR A 560 -3.13 3.68 -15.58
N GLY A 561 -3.04 4.73 -14.77
CA GLY A 561 -2.03 5.76 -14.92
C GLY A 561 -0.63 5.33 -14.49
N PRO A 562 0.41 6.07 -14.94
CA PRO A 562 1.80 5.69 -14.72
C PRO A 562 2.20 5.68 -13.24
N ILE A 563 1.61 6.54 -12.42
CA ILE A 563 1.96 6.61 -11.00
C ILE A 563 1.37 5.40 -10.25
N THR A 564 0.14 5.03 -10.56
CA THR A 564 -0.51 3.84 -9.98
C THR A 564 0.22 2.56 -10.38
N MET A 565 0.61 2.43 -11.67
CA MET A 565 1.42 1.32 -12.15
C MET A 565 2.76 1.22 -11.40
N LEU A 566 3.40 2.36 -11.13
CA LEU A 566 4.65 2.43 -10.39
C LEU A 566 4.47 2.08 -8.91
N GLN A 567 3.48 2.67 -8.25
CA GLN A 567 3.32 2.57 -6.77
C GLN A 567 2.87 1.18 -6.33
N TRP A 568 2.08 0.48 -7.15
CA TRP A 568 1.58 -0.86 -6.81
C TRP A 568 2.44 -2.00 -7.39
N SER A 569 3.67 -1.69 -7.79
CA SER A 569 4.69 -2.65 -8.25
C SER A 569 5.90 -2.65 -7.32
N PHE A 570 6.65 -3.76 -7.32
CA PHE A 570 8.04 -3.73 -6.89
C PHE A 570 8.87 -3.08 -7.99
N VAL A 571 9.46 -1.94 -7.69
CA VAL A 571 10.12 -1.10 -8.69
C VAL A 571 11.61 -1.38 -8.70
N ARG A 572 12.21 -1.35 -9.90
CA ARG A 572 13.66 -1.38 -10.09
C ARG A 572 14.34 -0.25 -9.32
N ASP A 573 15.53 -0.51 -8.82
CA ASP A 573 16.32 0.39 -7.97
C ASP A 573 17.62 0.90 -8.61
N ASP A 574 17.86 0.53 -9.89
CA ASP A 574 19.04 0.92 -10.66
C ASP A 574 18.89 2.26 -11.38
N GLN A 575 17.73 2.87 -11.31
CA GLN A 575 17.42 4.22 -11.83
C GLN A 575 16.39 4.93 -10.93
N PRO A 576 16.30 6.28 -11.02
CA PRO A 576 15.27 7.04 -10.29
C PRO A 576 13.85 6.59 -10.63
N ARG A 577 12.96 6.54 -9.64
CA ARG A 577 11.53 6.22 -9.84
C ARG A 577 10.86 7.16 -10.85
N SER A 578 11.25 8.43 -10.89
CA SER A 578 10.78 9.41 -11.87
C SER A 578 11.10 8.99 -13.31
N THR A 579 12.26 8.40 -13.56
CA THR A 579 12.63 7.88 -14.89
C THR A 579 11.72 6.72 -15.29
N THR A 580 11.46 5.78 -14.38
CA THR A 580 10.54 4.67 -14.63
C THR A 580 9.11 5.17 -14.86
N ALA A 581 8.67 6.20 -14.12
CA ALA A 581 7.38 6.85 -14.34
C ALA A 581 7.25 7.46 -15.74
N MET A 582 8.30 8.09 -16.26
CA MET A 582 8.30 8.63 -17.64
C MET A 582 8.23 7.51 -18.69
N GLN A 583 8.87 6.37 -18.47
CA GLN A 583 8.76 5.20 -19.35
C GLN A 583 7.31 4.67 -19.39
N LEU A 584 6.67 4.53 -18.22
CA LEU A 584 5.26 4.16 -18.10
C LEU A 584 4.36 5.19 -18.78
N ALA A 585 4.60 6.47 -18.55
CA ALA A 585 3.82 7.54 -19.15
C ALA A 585 3.86 7.51 -20.70
N LEU A 586 5.04 7.24 -21.29
CA LEU A 586 5.16 7.08 -22.74
C LEU A 586 4.40 5.85 -23.25
N ALA A 587 4.39 4.74 -22.52
CA ALA A 587 3.63 3.55 -22.88
C ALA A 587 2.10 3.81 -22.85
N ILE A 588 1.62 4.51 -21.83
CA ILE A 588 0.20 4.90 -21.71
C ILE A 588 -0.16 5.94 -22.78
N ARG A 589 0.74 6.90 -23.06
CA ARG A 589 0.56 7.88 -24.14
C ARG A 589 0.31 7.23 -25.51
N ASP A 590 1.04 6.15 -25.80
CA ASP A 590 0.82 5.40 -27.04
C ASP A 590 -0.56 4.73 -27.08
N GLU A 591 -1.04 4.24 -25.94
CA GLU A 591 -2.39 3.66 -25.84
C GLU A 591 -3.47 4.72 -25.99
N VAL A 592 -3.28 5.91 -25.41
CA VAL A 592 -4.19 7.06 -25.60
C VAL A 592 -4.29 7.43 -27.08
N ASP A 593 -3.15 7.48 -27.78
CA ASP A 593 -3.12 7.81 -29.22
C ASP A 593 -3.86 6.75 -30.06
N ASP A 594 -3.63 5.47 -29.80
CA ASP A 594 -4.33 4.40 -30.50
C ASP A 594 -5.82 4.35 -30.20
N LEU A 595 -6.25 4.60 -28.96
CA LEU A 595 -7.66 4.68 -28.59
C LEU A 595 -8.38 5.82 -29.32
N GLN A 596 -7.81 7.03 -29.35
CA GLN A 596 -8.44 8.15 -30.07
C GLN A 596 -8.48 7.93 -31.57
N LYS A 597 -7.45 7.32 -32.18
CA LYS A 597 -7.43 6.92 -33.59
C LYS A 597 -8.49 5.85 -33.90
N ALA A 598 -8.80 5.00 -32.91
CA ALA A 598 -9.87 4.01 -33.02
C ALA A 598 -11.28 4.60 -32.83
N GLY A 599 -11.41 5.93 -32.63
CA GLY A 599 -12.65 6.64 -32.51
C GLY A 599 -13.19 6.82 -31.08
N ILE A 600 -12.45 6.38 -30.07
CA ILE A 600 -12.83 6.56 -28.66
C ILE A 600 -12.76 8.04 -28.30
N ALA A 601 -13.89 8.59 -27.86
CA ALA A 601 -14.03 10.02 -27.61
C ALA A 601 -13.69 10.45 -26.18
N ILE A 602 -13.76 9.52 -25.23
CA ILE A 602 -13.47 9.74 -23.82
C ILE A 602 -12.47 8.68 -23.37
N ILE A 603 -11.35 9.08 -22.75
CA ILE A 603 -10.32 8.18 -22.24
C ILE A 603 -10.08 8.52 -20.79
N GLN A 604 -10.21 7.54 -19.89
CA GLN A 604 -9.97 7.68 -18.48
C GLN A 604 -8.63 7.06 -18.11
N ILE A 605 -7.78 7.83 -17.43
CA ILE A 605 -6.46 7.43 -16.92
C ILE A 605 -6.50 7.54 -15.41
N ASP A 606 -6.64 6.42 -14.71
CA ASP A 606 -6.88 6.37 -13.27
C ASP A 606 -5.58 6.48 -12.47
N GLU A 607 -5.57 7.39 -11.50
CA GLU A 607 -4.41 7.61 -10.59
C GLU A 607 -4.80 7.50 -9.11
N PRO A 608 -5.40 6.40 -8.65
CA PRO A 608 -5.76 6.22 -7.25
C PRO A 608 -4.53 6.25 -6.32
N ALA A 609 -3.34 5.92 -6.81
CA ALA A 609 -2.13 5.88 -6.01
C ALA A 609 -1.33 7.20 -6.00
N LEU A 610 -1.82 8.28 -6.60
CA LEU A 610 -1.09 9.56 -6.60
C LEU A 610 -0.80 10.05 -5.17
N ARG A 611 -1.84 10.17 -4.35
CA ARG A 611 -1.69 10.60 -2.95
C ARG A 611 -0.99 9.55 -2.10
N GLU A 612 -1.26 8.29 -2.36
CA GLU A 612 -0.61 7.17 -1.66
C GLU A 612 0.91 7.13 -1.83
N GLY A 613 1.42 7.68 -2.93
CA GLY A 613 2.83 7.77 -3.23
C GLY A 613 3.56 8.95 -2.58
N LEU A 614 2.86 9.82 -1.86
CA LEU A 614 3.48 10.95 -1.15
C LEU A 614 4.53 10.42 -0.17
N PRO A 615 5.73 11.00 -0.18
CA PRO A 615 6.73 10.72 0.83
C PRO A 615 6.23 11.08 2.23
N LEU A 616 6.76 10.42 3.26
CA LEU A 616 6.36 10.65 4.65
C LEU A 616 6.67 12.05 5.15
N GLN A 617 7.71 12.69 4.60
CA GLN A 617 8.14 14.04 4.98
C GLN A 617 7.65 15.06 3.96
N LYS A 618 6.94 16.08 4.42
CA LYS A 618 6.36 17.12 3.57
C LYS A 618 7.40 17.92 2.77
N THR A 619 8.61 18.02 3.29
CA THR A 619 9.73 18.74 2.63
C THR A 619 10.11 18.18 1.27
N VAL A 620 9.74 16.93 0.95
CA VAL A 620 10.02 16.27 -0.33
C VAL A 620 8.76 16.03 -1.19
N TRP A 621 7.59 16.52 -0.74
CA TRP A 621 6.34 16.38 -1.49
C TRP A 621 6.37 17.11 -2.83
N GLU A 622 6.86 18.34 -2.84
CA GLU A 622 6.94 19.14 -4.07
C GLU A 622 7.75 18.42 -5.16
N HIS A 623 8.88 17.84 -4.77
CA HIS A 623 9.69 17.07 -5.71
C HIS A 623 8.95 15.85 -6.26
N TYR A 624 8.25 15.09 -5.40
CA TYR A 624 7.45 13.94 -5.82
C TYR A 624 6.31 14.38 -6.75
N LEU A 625 5.51 15.36 -6.33
CA LEU A 625 4.35 15.83 -7.08
C LEU A 625 4.74 16.41 -8.43
N ALA A 626 5.88 17.10 -8.51
CA ALA A 626 6.37 17.64 -9.78
C ALA A 626 6.56 16.57 -10.85
N TRP A 627 7.26 15.47 -10.56
CA TRP A 627 7.45 14.41 -11.56
C TRP A 627 6.22 13.51 -11.72
N ALA A 628 5.39 13.35 -10.70
CA ALA A 628 4.17 12.56 -10.78
C ALA A 628 3.12 13.24 -11.69
N VAL A 629 2.87 14.53 -11.50
CA VAL A 629 2.02 15.35 -12.37
C VAL A 629 2.54 15.36 -13.80
N ARG A 630 3.87 15.53 -13.96
CA ARG A 630 4.52 15.48 -15.26
C ARG A 630 4.27 14.17 -16.00
N ALA A 631 4.35 13.03 -15.31
CA ALA A 631 4.07 11.71 -15.89
C ALA A 631 2.62 11.58 -16.38
N PHE A 632 1.65 12.05 -15.59
CA PHE A 632 0.25 12.05 -16.01
C PHE A 632 0.03 12.94 -17.24
N LYS A 633 0.54 14.18 -17.23
CA LYS A 633 0.43 15.12 -18.35
C LYS A 633 1.03 14.54 -19.63
N LEU A 634 2.19 13.91 -19.53
CA LEU A 634 2.84 13.25 -20.66
C LEU A 634 1.94 12.12 -21.22
N SER A 635 1.28 11.33 -20.36
CA SER A 635 0.36 10.26 -20.79
C SER A 635 -0.83 10.82 -21.59
N ALA A 636 -1.33 11.98 -21.18
CA ALA A 636 -2.50 12.62 -21.80
C ALA A 636 -2.15 13.55 -22.97
N SER A 637 -0.87 13.93 -23.16
CA SER A 637 -0.43 15.03 -24.04
C SER A 637 -0.77 14.84 -25.52
N VAL A 638 -0.96 13.61 -25.97
CA VAL A 638 -1.27 13.27 -27.37
C VAL A 638 -2.75 13.39 -27.71
N ALA A 639 -3.60 13.53 -26.71
CA ALA A 639 -5.05 13.59 -26.93
C ALA A 639 -5.44 14.91 -27.64
N HIS A 640 -6.26 14.81 -28.68
CA HIS A 640 -6.80 15.95 -29.44
C HIS A 640 -7.76 16.77 -28.55
N ASP A 641 -7.95 18.04 -28.86
CA ASP A 641 -8.85 18.93 -28.10
C ASP A 641 -10.26 18.34 -27.94
N SER A 642 -10.76 17.65 -28.97
CA SER A 642 -12.09 16.99 -28.94
C SER A 642 -12.11 15.65 -28.20
N THR A 643 -10.95 15.11 -27.77
CA THR A 643 -10.88 13.88 -26.95
C THR A 643 -10.83 14.26 -25.48
N GLN A 644 -11.83 13.83 -24.70
CA GLN A 644 -11.95 14.17 -23.31
C GLN A 644 -11.13 13.19 -22.45
N ILE A 645 -10.27 13.73 -21.59
CA ILE A 645 -9.46 12.96 -20.65
C ILE A 645 -10.09 13.01 -19.26
N HIS A 646 -10.47 11.84 -18.75
CA HIS A 646 -10.91 11.66 -17.38
C HIS A 646 -9.77 11.13 -16.52
N THR A 647 -9.87 11.35 -15.21
CA THR A 647 -9.09 10.64 -14.19
C THR A 647 -9.99 10.30 -13.02
N HIS A 648 -9.60 9.27 -12.26
CA HIS A 648 -10.29 8.86 -11.04
C HIS A 648 -9.32 8.75 -9.88
N MET A 649 -9.74 9.22 -8.71
CA MET A 649 -9.00 9.11 -7.46
C MET A 649 -9.89 8.54 -6.37
N CYS A 650 -9.41 7.45 -5.75
CA CYS A 650 -10.06 6.79 -4.61
C CYS A 650 -9.49 7.28 -3.29
N TYR A 651 -10.23 7.09 -2.19
CA TYR A 651 -9.79 7.28 -0.80
C TYR A 651 -9.19 8.67 -0.52
N ALA A 652 -10.01 9.67 -0.30
CA ALA A 652 -9.55 11.02 -0.46
C ALA A 652 -9.68 11.94 0.74
N GLU A 653 -8.56 12.31 1.32
CA GLU A 653 -8.33 13.66 1.83
C GLU A 653 -7.34 14.33 0.88
N PHE A 654 -7.83 15.00 -0.19
CA PHE A 654 -6.97 15.62 -1.22
C PHE A 654 -6.60 17.07 -0.93
N ASN A 655 -7.14 17.66 0.11
CA ASN A 655 -7.05 19.09 0.39
C ASN A 655 -5.62 19.62 0.36
N ASP A 656 -4.68 18.79 0.79
CA ASP A 656 -3.26 19.11 0.85
C ASP A 656 -2.52 19.08 -0.50
N ILE A 657 -3.12 18.48 -1.54
CA ILE A 657 -2.51 18.32 -2.89
C ILE A 657 -3.39 18.82 -4.04
N LEU A 658 -4.47 19.56 -3.76
CA LEU A 658 -5.37 20.09 -4.79
C LEU A 658 -4.66 20.89 -5.90
N PRO A 659 -3.64 21.72 -5.62
CA PRO A 659 -2.89 22.37 -6.68
C PRO A 659 -2.20 21.40 -7.63
N ALA A 660 -1.67 20.29 -7.12
CA ALA A 660 -1.04 19.27 -7.95
C ALA A 660 -2.06 18.49 -8.78
N ILE A 661 -3.25 18.21 -8.22
CA ILE A 661 -4.36 17.57 -8.93
C ILE A 661 -4.83 18.47 -10.08
N ALA A 662 -5.02 19.77 -9.84
CA ALA A 662 -5.38 20.71 -10.88
C ALA A 662 -4.29 20.81 -11.97
N ALA A 663 -3.01 20.74 -11.58
CA ALA A 663 -1.88 20.76 -12.50
C ALA A 663 -1.78 19.51 -13.39
N MET A 664 -2.45 18.40 -13.06
CA MET A 664 -2.57 17.25 -13.97
C MET A 664 -3.34 17.60 -15.25
N ASP A 665 -4.21 18.60 -15.20
CA ASP A 665 -4.97 19.14 -16.32
C ASP A 665 -5.88 18.08 -17.01
N ALA A 666 -6.46 17.16 -16.23
CA ALA A 666 -7.49 16.27 -16.70
C ALA A 666 -8.78 17.08 -16.95
N ASP A 667 -9.51 16.76 -18.05
CA ASP A 667 -10.75 17.49 -18.39
C ASP A 667 -11.84 17.23 -17.34
N VAL A 668 -11.94 15.99 -16.83
CA VAL A 668 -12.87 15.59 -15.76
C VAL A 668 -12.14 14.77 -14.70
N ILE A 669 -12.36 15.11 -13.43
CA ILE A 669 -11.93 14.28 -12.30
C ILE A 669 -13.14 13.66 -11.62
N THR A 670 -13.12 12.35 -11.38
CA THR A 670 -14.09 11.66 -10.53
C THR A 670 -13.48 11.30 -9.19
N ILE A 671 -14.22 11.52 -8.10
CA ILE A 671 -13.72 11.38 -6.72
C ILE A 671 -14.74 10.69 -5.82
N GLU A 672 -14.25 9.99 -4.78
CA GLU A 672 -15.10 9.41 -3.74
C GLU A 672 -15.54 10.50 -2.76
N THR A 673 -16.84 10.72 -2.62
CA THR A 673 -17.40 11.78 -1.77
C THR A 673 -18.59 11.35 -0.93
N SER A 674 -19.19 10.20 -1.20
CA SER A 674 -20.43 9.80 -0.52
C SER A 674 -20.26 9.55 0.97
N ARG A 675 -19.10 9.04 1.41
CA ARG A 675 -18.81 8.80 2.83
C ARG A 675 -18.56 10.06 3.63
N SER A 676 -17.93 11.05 3.04
CA SER A 676 -17.70 12.38 3.65
C SER A 676 -18.90 13.30 3.56
N ALA A 677 -20.05 12.83 3.03
CA ALA A 677 -21.22 13.66 2.75
C ALA A 677 -20.88 14.93 1.94
N MET A 678 -19.95 14.81 1.00
CA MET A 678 -19.44 15.87 0.11
C MET A 678 -18.51 16.93 0.79
N GLU A 679 -18.13 16.76 2.05
CA GLU A 679 -17.22 17.71 2.75
C GLU A 679 -15.90 17.93 1.98
N LEU A 680 -15.45 16.92 1.24
CA LEU A 680 -14.28 17.04 0.38
C LEU A 680 -14.42 18.11 -0.70
N LEU A 681 -15.64 18.33 -1.21
CA LEU A 681 -15.90 19.34 -2.25
C LEU A 681 -15.75 20.78 -1.77
N ASP A 682 -15.86 21.04 -0.47
CA ASP A 682 -15.68 22.38 0.07
C ASP A 682 -14.26 22.90 -0.26
N ALA A 683 -13.25 22.04 -0.16
CA ALA A 683 -11.89 22.38 -0.55
C ALA A 683 -11.73 22.64 -2.07
N PHE A 684 -12.48 21.94 -2.91
CA PHE A 684 -12.49 22.21 -4.35
C PHE A 684 -13.14 23.56 -4.67
N GLY A 685 -14.18 23.96 -3.91
CA GLY A 685 -14.81 25.27 -4.03
C GLY A 685 -13.89 26.40 -3.56
N GLU A 686 -13.24 26.24 -2.41
CA GLU A 686 -12.28 27.22 -1.87
C GLU A 686 -11.07 27.41 -2.78
N PHE A 687 -10.60 26.33 -3.44
CA PHE A 687 -9.49 26.35 -4.39
C PHE A 687 -9.88 26.88 -5.78
N ASP A 688 -11.20 26.97 -6.11
CA ASP A 688 -11.73 27.24 -7.46
C ASP A 688 -11.15 26.29 -8.52
N TYR A 689 -11.39 25.00 -8.32
CA TYR A 689 -10.89 23.95 -9.24
C TYR A 689 -11.37 24.24 -10.68
N PRO A 690 -10.46 24.29 -11.66
CA PRO A 690 -10.78 24.90 -12.97
C PRO A 690 -11.61 24.00 -13.90
N ASN A 691 -11.52 22.67 -13.77
CA ASN A 691 -12.08 21.71 -14.72
C ASN A 691 -13.37 21.06 -14.20
N GLU A 692 -13.87 20.02 -14.87
CA GLU A 692 -15.10 19.34 -14.47
C GLU A 692 -14.87 18.31 -13.37
N ILE A 693 -15.88 18.09 -12.52
CA ILE A 693 -15.82 17.20 -11.35
C ILE A 693 -17.00 16.24 -11.35
N GLY A 694 -16.74 14.96 -11.13
CA GLY A 694 -17.74 13.92 -10.87
C GLY A 694 -17.67 13.47 -9.41
N PRO A 695 -18.43 14.06 -8.49
CA PRO A 695 -18.51 13.59 -7.12
C PRO A 695 -19.30 12.29 -7.05
N GLY A 696 -18.80 11.30 -6.31
CA GLY A 696 -19.47 10.04 -6.09
C GLY A 696 -20.71 10.18 -5.21
N VAL A 697 -21.81 9.56 -5.62
CA VAL A 697 -23.09 9.57 -4.89
C VAL A 697 -23.53 8.17 -4.40
N TYR A 698 -22.71 7.16 -4.67
CA TYR A 698 -22.96 5.77 -4.26
C TYR A 698 -21.71 5.14 -3.64
N ASP A 699 -21.76 4.89 -2.33
CA ASP A 699 -20.71 4.14 -1.62
C ASP A 699 -20.78 2.65 -2.01
N ILE A 700 -19.86 2.25 -2.88
CA ILE A 700 -19.77 0.86 -3.37
C ILE A 700 -19.25 -0.12 -2.31
N HIS A 701 -18.75 0.34 -1.18
CA HIS A 701 -18.27 -0.49 -0.07
C HIS A 701 -19.41 -0.86 0.91
N SER A 702 -20.50 -0.11 0.87
CA SER A 702 -21.72 -0.39 1.64
C SER A 702 -22.64 -1.35 0.87
N PRO A 703 -23.24 -2.35 1.51
CA PRO A 703 -24.28 -3.18 0.88
C PRO A 703 -25.59 -2.43 0.66
N ARG A 704 -25.73 -1.23 1.20
CA ARG A 704 -26.94 -0.42 1.13
C ARG A 704 -27.02 0.28 -0.24
N VAL A 705 -28.18 0.11 -0.90
CA VAL A 705 -28.53 0.91 -2.07
C VAL A 705 -29.06 2.27 -1.59
N PRO A 706 -28.43 3.40 -1.96
CA PRO A 706 -28.91 4.72 -1.54
C PRO A 706 -30.22 5.08 -2.26
N SER A 707 -31.10 5.78 -1.55
CA SER A 707 -32.35 6.29 -2.14
C SER A 707 -32.09 7.48 -3.08
N VAL A 708 -33.07 7.80 -3.92
CA VAL A 708 -33.04 9.01 -4.76
C VAL A 708 -32.84 10.26 -3.89
N ASP A 709 -33.62 10.41 -2.83
CA ASP A 709 -33.53 11.56 -1.92
C ASP A 709 -32.14 11.72 -1.29
N ALA A 710 -31.50 10.60 -0.92
CA ALA A 710 -30.15 10.63 -0.35
C ALA A 710 -29.12 11.11 -1.39
N MET A 711 -29.19 10.62 -2.61
CA MET A 711 -28.31 11.06 -3.71
C MET A 711 -28.59 12.52 -4.12
N GLU A 712 -29.86 12.94 -4.17
CA GLU A 712 -30.23 14.34 -4.44
C GLU A 712 -29.65 15.27 -3.40
N HIS A 713 -29.71 14.92 -2.12
CA HIS A 713 -29.12 15.70 -1.05
C HIS A 713 -27.61 15.91 -1.24
N LEU A 714 -26.90 14.87 -1.63
CA LEU A 714 -25.47 14.95 -1.94
C LEU A 714 -25.21 15.89 -3.13
N MET A 715 -26.01 15.76 -4.21
CA MET A 715 -25.85 16.60 -5.39
C MET A 715 -26.21 18.08 -5.12
N TYR A 716 -27.20 18.37 -4.29
CA TYR A 716 -27.47 19.75 -3.87
C TYR A 716 -26.32 20.38 -3.08
N HIS A 717 -25.60 19.59 -2.28
CA HIS A 717 -24.37 20.08 -1.67
C HIS A 717 -23.32 20.40 -2.73
N ALA A 718 -23.09 19.50 -3.67
CA ALA A 718 -22.13 19.70 -4.75
C ALA A 718 -22.43 20.96 -5.59
N ILE A 719 -23.69 21.19 -5.95
CA ILE A 719 -24.13 22.35 -6.75
C ILE A 719 -23.93 23.68 -6.02
N ARG A 720 -23.91 23.71 -4.70
CA ARG A 720 -23.60 24.92 -3.93
C ARG A 720 -22.14 25.33 -4.01
N VAL A 721 -21.26 24.37 -4.24
CA VAL A 721 -19.81 24.53 -4.20
C VAL A 721 -19.22 24.65 -5.60
N VAL A 722 -19.75 23.89 -6.57
CA VAL A 722 -19.24 23.81 -7.94
C VAL A 722 -20.37 24.19 -8.91
N PRO A 723 -20.12 25.02 -9.94
CA PRO A 723 -21.11 25.33 -10.98
C PRO A 723 -21.68 24.06 -11.60
N VAL A 724 -23.00 24.02 -11.77
CA VAL A 724 -23.73 22.83 -12.24
C VAL A 724 -23.27 22.36 -13.63
N GLU A 725 -22.76 23.26 -14.47
CA GLU A 725 -22.23 22.97 -15.81
C GLU A 725 -20.91 22.24 -15.80
N ARG A 726 -20.25 22.17 -14.64
CA ARG A 726 -19.00 21.46 -14.43
C ARG A 726 -19.15 20.17 -13.63
N LEU A 727 -20.40 19.79 -13.29
CA LEU A 727 -20.68 18.61 -12.48
C LEU A 727 -21.10 17.40 -13.33
N TRP A 728 -20.57 16.25 -12.95
CA TRP A 728 -20.98 14.92 -13.40
C TRP A 728 -21.66 14.16 -12.25
N ILE A 729 -22.33 13.05 -12.53
CA ILE A 729 -22.91 12.17 -11.52
C ILE A 729 -22.42 10.75 -11.76
N ASN A 730 -21.75 10.17 -10.75
CA ASN A 730 -21.14 8.85 -10.82
C ASN A 730 -21.14 8.15 -9.45
N PRO A 731 -20.89 6.82 -9.40
CA PRO A 731 -20.57 6.12 -8.15
C PRO A 731 -19.22 6.57 -7.59
N ASP A 732 -18.94 6.26 -6.31
CA ASP A 732 -17.65 6.56 -5.68
C ASP A 732 -16.47 5.86 -6.37
N CYS A 733 -16.65 4.59 -6.75
CA CYS A 733 -15.58 3.79 -7.36
C CYS A 733 -16.18 2.70 -8.28
N GLY A 734 -15.33 1.82 -8.79
CA GLY A 734 -15.75 0.69 -9.64
C GLY A 734 -16.65 -0.32 -8.91
N LEU A 735 -17.57 -0.92 -9.64
CA LEU A 735 -18.64 -1.78 -9.12
C LEU A 735 -18.27 -3.27 -9.01
N LYS A 736 -17.00 -3.61 -9.19
CA LYS A 736 -16.44 -4.97 -9.26
C LYS A 736 -16.88 -5.90 -8.12
N THR A 737 -17.03 -5.37 -6.92
CA THR A 737 -17.34 -6.13 -5.70
C THR A 737 -18.83 -6.23 -5.41
N ARG A 738 -19.68 -5.57 -6.20
CA ARG A 738 -21.13 -5.56 -6.05
C ARG A 738 -21.79 -6.71 -6.82
N GLY A 739 -23.06 -6.97 -6.50
CA GLY A 739 -23.94 -7.82 -7.29
C GLY A 739 -24.73 -7.00 -8.34
N TRP A 740 -25.23 -7.67 -9.37
CA TRP A 740 -25.99 -6.99 -10.44
C TRP A 740 -27.29 -6.35 -9.95
N ASP A 741 -28.01 -6.98 -9.03
CA ASP A 741 -29.34 -6.49 -8.59
C ASP A 741 -29.19 -5.16 -7.83
N GLU A 742 -28.26 -5.08 -6.88
CA GLU A 742 -27.98 -3.85 -6.14
C GLU A 742 -27.37 -2.76 -7.05
N THR A 743 -26.52 -3.17 -8.00
CA THR A 743 -25.92 -2.26 -8.98
C THR A 743 -27.00 -1.61 -9.87
N ARG A 744 -27.92 -2.39 -10.45
CA ARG A 744 -29.04 -1.87 -11.25
C ARG A 744 -29.87 -0.85 -10.47
N GLN A 745 -30.26 -1.21 -9.25
CA GLN A 745 -31.09 -0.33 -8.43
C GLN A 745 -30.37 0.98 -8.07
N ALA A 746 -29.09 0.92 -7.71
CA ALA A 746 -28.30 2.10 -7.36
C ALA A 746 -28.11 3.03 -8.58
N LEU A 747 -27.73 2.47 -9.73
CA LEU A 747 -27.53 3.23 -10.95
C LEU A 747 -28.86 3.81 -11.49
N GLN A 748 -29.97 3.08 -11.37
CA GLN A 748 -31.30 3.62 -11.73
C GLN A 748 -31.67 4.82 -10.86
N ASN A 749 -31.43 4.74 -9.53
CA ASN A 749 -31.66 5.87 -8.63
C ASN A 749 -30.77 7.06 -9.02
N MET A 750 -29.51 6.83 -9.33
CA MET A 750 -28.55 7.85 -9.78
C MET A 750 -29.01 8.55 -11.06
N VAL A 751 -29.45 7.80 -12.06
CA VAL A 751 -29.98 8.38 -13.32
C VAL A 751 -31.27 9.16 -13.08
N ASN A 752 -32.14 8.68 -12.19
CA ASN A 752 -33.37 9.41 -11.82
C ASN A 752 -33.05 10.77 -11.19
N VAL A 753 -32.04 10.83 -10.29
CA VAL A 753 -31.53 12.08 -9.71
C VAL A 753 -31.07 13.03 -10.83
N ALA A 754 -30.24 12.54 -11.76
CA ALA A 754 -29.77 13.36 -12.88
C ALA A 754 -30.91 13.95 -13.67
N LYS A 755 -31.91 13.13 -14.01
CA LYS A 755 -33.11 13.56 -14.79
C LYS A 755 -33.94 14.59 -14.02
N THR A 756 -34.11 14.45 -12.73
CA THR A 756 -34.82 15.40 -11.88
C THR A 756 -34.09 16.75 -11.83
N LEU A 757 -32.81 16.73 -11.55
CA LEU A 757 -32.00 17.95 -11.47
C LEU A 757 -31.91 18.67 -12.83
N ARG A 758 -31.75 17.94 -13.94
CA ARG A 758 -31.76 18.52 -15.29
C ARG A 758 -33.07 19.31 -15.58
N LYS A 759 -34.23 18.75 -15.21
CA LYS A 759 -35.52 19.45 -15.36
C LYS A 759 -35.56 20.74 -14.53
N GLN A 760 -35.06 20.71 -13.31
CA GLN A 760 -35.06 21.89 -12.44
C GLN A 760 -34.18 23.00 -13.01
N PHE A 761 -32.96 22.67 -13.45
CA PHE A 761 -32.01 23.65 -13.95
C PHE A 761 -32.28 24.10 -15.38
N SER A 762 -32.95 23.28 -16.22
CA SER A 762 -33.42 23.72 -17.56
C SER A 762 -34.56 24.72 -17.54
N LEU A 763 -35.26 24.87 -16.39
CA LEU A 763 -36.34 25.86 -16.24
C LEU A 763 -35.81 27.22 -15.75
N ILE A 764 -34.53 27.31 -15.39
CA ILE A 764 -33.91 28.52 -14.87
C ILE A 764 -33.08 29.25 -15.96
N HIS A 765 -32.71 28.54 -17.00
CA HIS A 765 -32.04 29.05 -18.21
C HIS A 765 -32.96 29.00 -19.42
#